data_de32d6b1e0197be77a474053e6f15332
#
_entry.id   de32d6b1e0197be77a474053e6f15332
#
_cell.length_a   1.000
_cell.length_b   1.000
_cell.length_c   1.000
_cell.angle_alpha   90.00
_cell.angle_beta   90.00
_cell.angle_gamma   90.00
#
_symmetry.space_group_name_H-M   'P 1'
#
loop_
_entity.id
_entity.type
_entity.pdbx_description
1 polymer ?
#
loop_
_entity_poly.entity_id
_entity_poly.type
_entity_poly.pdbx_seq_one_letter_code
_entity_poly.pdbx_strand_id
1 'polypeptide(L)'
;MSKSKRYQLEKKIMVFLSSGLFAISGFCAGDVYAAAIFADGTGTNSTVAGVNNNASGENTNAVGYNNHAISDNSNAIGANNQALAEDSNAIGSKNNTYANESNAIGSGNITNGVGSNAIGKDNVANGLDSNAFGTANKANSDNSNAFGTGNLADGIGTSAFGYLNNVSGNESVAFGFTNTISAAEAVAMGRNNQVIATGGSAIGNNNQAMAMYSTAIGNDNYAIGENSSAIGLGNNITANDATALGNKNTASGISAGAVGISNTASGHNAQAFGYLNEATGQDSQAFGAQNKATERYASAFGHENEAKAYAGSALGVKNVATGNFASAVGYDNTASNYLANAIGTSNVASGAYANAYGVHNEANASYASAFGYGNIVSGEHGIASGYNNNISGDFASAFGTENTVSNIRSAAVGSNNTVSGEVSNAFGYNNTASGNYTNAIGYNNQTQAFASSAIGYQNKATASAVSASAVGRSNEVSNEYANAFGALNKASGSSSSAFGVNNNALGSFASALGYQNTTAGYLGSAVGASNNASANYASAFGYGNAASGYVGNAFGSMNKASGSYASAVGYQNTASGVKSNAIGNENTASEEYTNAVGAGNRVSGYASSAFGNNNEVTAEFASAFGHSNNISGYVSNALGYDNAVSGDYSTAVGLFNNVGGNLSHAFGYGNNIAANSSSAVGNGNTISTGADDSFALGNDTSISLANSVALGSNSAATAINSVTGNSSYTKWAGVSDVVGVSALA
;
A
#
# COMPACT_ATOMS: atom_id res chain seq x y z
N MET A 1 -4.82 -0.49 -67.80
CA MET A 1 -4.64 0.03 -69.19
C MET A 1 -5.93 -0.08 -69.94
N SER A 2 -6.41 0.96 -70.65
CA SER A 2 -7.70 0.94 -71.30
C SER A 2 -7.77 -0.05 -72.44
N LYS A 3 -8.94 -0.65 -72.63
CA LYS A 3 -9.24 -1.62 -73.70
C LYS A 3 -8.70 -1.21 -75.11
N SER A 4 -8.50 0.08 -75.37
CA SER A 4 -8.00 0.63 -76.64
C SER A 4 -6.48 0.42 -76.86
N LYS A 5 -5.66 0.29 -75.83
CA LYS A 5 -4.21 0.01 -75.97
C LYS A 5 -3.87 -1.47 -76.14
N ARG A 6 -4.73 -2.33 -75.71
CA ARG A 6 -4.59 -3.79 -75.88
C ARG A 6 -4.78 -4.19 -77.37
N TYR A 7 -5.77 -3.61 -78.00
CA TYR A 7 -6.10 -3.86 -79.38
C TYR A 7 -5.03 -3.40 -80.39
N GLN A 8 -4.24 -2.38 -80.02
CA GLN A 8 -3.14 -1.88 -80.90
C GLN A 8 -1.85 -2.68 -80.75
N LEU A 9 -1.64 -3.39 -79.62
CA LEU A 9 -0.46 -4.22 -79.41
C LEU A 9 -0.60 -5.57 -80.17
N GLU A 10 -1.82 -6.13 -80.21
CA GLU A 10 -2.12 -7.36 -80.90
C GLU A 10 -2.03 -7.20 -82.45
N LYS A 11 -2.43 -6.07 -82.99
CA LYS A 11 -2.27 -5.78 -84.46
C LYS A 11 -0.80 -5.61 -84.88
N LYS A 12 0.08 -5.10 -84.01
CA LYS A 12 1.53 -4.95 -84.33
C LYS A 12 2.32 -6.25 -84.33
N ILE A 13 1.88 -7.24 -83.58
CA ILE A 13 2.51 -8.58 -83.55
C ILE A 13 2.06 -9.45 -84.80
N MET A 14 0.85 -9.28 -85.25
CA MET A 14 0.38 -9.96 -86.44
C MET A 14 1.02 -9.46 -87.73
N VAL A 15 1.47 -8.22 -87.84
CA VAL A 15 2.09 -7.68 -89.06
C VAL A 15 3.58 -8.10 -89.21
N PHE A 16 4.24 -8.55 -88.17
CA PHE A 16 5.63 -9.02 -88.24
C PHE A 16 5.80 -10.49 -88.66
N LEU A 17 4.76 -11.32 -88.67
CA LEU A 17 4.81 -12.73 -89.05
C LEU A 17 4.45 -12.98 -90.53
N SER A 18 3.95 -11.94 -91.22
CA SER A 18 3.59 -12.09 -92.63
C SER A 18 4.69 -11.74 -93.67
N SER A 19 5.84 -11.20 -93.20
CA SER A 19 6.88 -10.70 -94.11
C SER A 19 8.28 -11.35 -93.90
N GLY A 20 8.35 -12.45 -93.16
CA GLY A 20 9.65 -13.10 -92.84
C GLY A 20 9.76 -14.58 -93.24
N LEU A 21 9.32 -14.93 -94.43
CA LEU A 21 9.59 -16.23 -94.95
C LEU A 21 10.59 -16.17 -96.13
N PHE A 22 11.89 -16.13 -95.80
CA PHE A 22 12.91 -16.59 -96.71
C PHE A 22 14.22 -16.94 -96.00
N ALA A 23 14.72 -18.13 -96.32
CA ALA A 23 16.04 -18.66 -96.14
C ALA A 23 16.39 -19.44 -94.87
N ILE A 24 16.16 -20.71 -94.86
CA ILE A 24 17.10 -21.69 -94.33
C ILE A 24 17.44 -22.68 -95.38
N SER A 25 18.55 -22.46 -96.00
CA SER A 25 19.29 -23.44 -96.77
C SER A 25 20.34 -24.08 -95.88
N GLY A 26 20.21 -25.28 -95.44
CA GLY A 26 21.20 -26.09 -94.71
C GLY A 26 21.25 -27.49 -95.28
N PHE A 27 22.22 -27.76 -96.11
CA PHE A 27 22.57 -29.00 -96.80
C PHE A 27 22.62 -30.22 -95.93
N CYS A 28 21.97 -31.33 -96.36
CA CYS A 28 22.50 -32.71 -96.33
C CYS A 28 22.27 -33.38 -97.68
N ALA A 29 23.36 -33.76 -98.32
CA ALA A 29 23.40 -34.41 -99.56
C ALA A 29 22.92 -35.85 -99.51
N GLY A 30 22.13 -36.30 -100.44
CA GLY A 30 21.69 -37.65 -100.67
C GLY A 30 20.54 -37.69 -101.68
N ASP A 31 20.90 -37.66 -102.95
CA ASP A 31 20.08 -37.87 -104.20
C ASP A 31 18.62 -38.26 -104.04
N VAL A 32 17.74 -37.37 -104.41
CA VAL A 32 16.74 -37.44 -105.49
C VAL A 32 16.25 -36.03 -105.76
N TYR A 33 16.67 -35.38 -106.88
CA TYR A 33 16.00 -34.24 -107.45
C TYR A 33 14.62 -34.69 -107.98
N ALA A 34 13.60 -34.65 -107.17
CA ALA A 34 12.26 -34.37 -107.65
C ALA A 34 12.14 -32.83 -107.66
N ALA A 35 12.21 -32.20 -108.87
CA ALA A 35 11.80 -30.83 -109.02
C ALA A 35 10.45 -30.68 -108.35
N ALA A 36 10.35 -29.72 -107.41
CA ALA A 36 9.05 -29.38 -106.85
C ALA A 36 8.15 -28.98 -108.00
N ILE A 37 7.33 -29.85 -108.47
CA ILE A 37 6.34 -29.59 -109.52
C ILE A 37 5.27 -28.77 -108.79
N PHE A 38 5.26 -27.44 -108.99
CA PHE A 38 4.11 -26.65 -108.65
C PHE A 38 3.05 -26.97 -109.64
N ALA A 39 2.00 -27.58 -109.24
CA ALA A 39 0.84 -27.91 -110.03
C ALA A 39 -0.36 -27.10 -109.53
N ASP A 40 -1.26 -26.77 -110.41
CA ASP A 40 -2.51 -26.18 -109.94
C ASP A 40 -3.28 -27.24 -109.14
N GLY A 41 -3.81 -26.85 -107.99
CA GLY A 41 -4.69 -27.69 -107.22
C GLY A 41 -6.05 -27.80 -107.90
N THR A 42 -7.00 -28.50 -107.35
CA THR A 42 -8.35 -28.65 -107.92
C THR A 42 -9.22 -27.37 -107.69
N GLY A 43 -8.82 -26.47 -106.80
CA GLY A 43 -9.47 -25.16 -106.57
C GLY A 43 -8.93 -24.05 -107.46
N THR A 44 -9.67 -22.89 -107.59
CA THR A 44 -9.28 -21.73 -108.33
C THR A 44 -8.08 -21.04 -107.65
N ASN A 45 -6.99 -20.68 -108.34
CA ASN A 45 -5.73 -20.12 -107.82
C ASN A 45 -5.07 -21.00 -106.77
N SER A 46 -5.24 -22.30 -106.76
CA SER A 46 -4.66 -23.24 -105.82
C SER A 46 -3.31 -23.76 -106.28
N THR A 47 -2.38 -23.97 -105.35
CA THR A 47 -1.00 -24.48 -105.67
C THR A 47 -0.73 -25.82 -104.96
N VAL A 48 -0.26 -26.80 -105.70
CA VAL A 48 0.23 -28.06 -105.14
C VAL A 48 1.69 -28.24 -105.51
N ALA A 49 2.57 -28.50 -104.52
CA ALA A 49 4.00 -28.81 -104.76
C ALA A 49 4.44 -29.95 -103.87
N GLY A 50 5.07 -30.99 -104.38
CA GLY A 50 5.55 -32.15 -103.64
C GLY A 50 4.71 -33.38 -103.82
N VAL A 51 4.69 -34.28 -102.81
CA VAL A 51 4.11 -35.66 -102.91
C VAL A 51 2.83 -35.78 -102.06
N ASN A 52 1.75 -36.32 -102.63
CA ASN A 52 0.46 -36.56 -101.95
C ASN A 52 -0.21 -35.29 -101.30
N ASN A 53 0.02 -34.12 -101.92
CA ASN A 53 -0.64 -32.93 -101.47
C ASN A 53 -1.99 -32.76 -102.18
N ASN A 54 -2.95 -32.14 -101.44
CA ASN A 54 -4.26 -31.77 -102.01
C ASN A 54 -4.61 -30.30 -101.73
N ALA A 55 -4.81 -29.47 -102.73
CA ALA A 55 -5.21 -28.11 -102.68
C ALA A 55 -6.55 -27.98 -103.44
N SER A 56 -7.72 -28.01 -102.81
CA SER A 56 -9.03 -28.13 -103.50
C SER A 56 -9.92 -26.89 -103.24
N GLY A 57 -9.63 -26.00 -102.31
CA GLY A 57 -10.33 -24.74 -102.11
C GLY A 57 -9.79 -23.62 -103.01
N GLU A 58 -10.51 -22.49 -103.11
CA GLU A 58 -10.05 -21.27 -103.83
C GLU A 58 -8.88 -20.65 -103.09
N ASN A 59 -7.83 -20.18 -103.79
CA ASN A 59 -6.60 -19.57 -103.30
C ASN A 59 -5.82 -20.41 -102.24
N THR A 60 -5.80 -21.75 -102.41
CA THR A 60 -5.15 -22.66 -101.42
C THR A 60 -3.72 -23.05 -101.85
N ASN A 61 -2.88 -23.37 -100.88
CA ASN A 61 -1.56 -23.87 -101.10
C ASN A 61 -1.31 -25.19 -100.33
N ALA A 62 -0.95 -26.27 -101.02
CA ALA A 62 -0.54 -27.55 -100.42
C ALA A 62 0.90 -27.83 -100.88
N VAL A 63 1.89 -27.60 -100.04
CA VAL A 63 3.30 -27.72 -100.40
C VAL A 63 4.05 -28.66 -99.50
N GLY A 64 4.75 -29.70 -100.03
CA GLY A 64 5.57 -30.65 -99.30
C GLY A 64 5.15 -32.08 -99.45
N TYR A 65 4.85 -32.82 -98.37
CA TYR A 65 4.49 -34.20 -98.32
C TYR A 65 3.16 -34.46 -97.59
N ASN A 66 2.17 -35.00 -98.28
CA ASN A 66 0.88 -35.41 -97.70
C ASN A 66 0.13 -34.26 -96.99
N ASN A 67 0.09 -33.06 -97.59
CA ASN A 67 -0.59 -31.88 -97.02
C ASN A 67 -1.98 -31.77 -97.76
N HIS A 68 -2.97 -31.34 -97.00
CA HIS A 68 -4.36 -31.14 -97.47
C HIS A 68 -4.81 -29.66 -97.17
N ALA A 69 -4.98 -28.85 -98.17
CA ALA A 69 -5.56 -27.47 -98.10
C ALA A 69 -6.90 -27.53 -98.86
N ILE A 70 -8.00 -27.68 -98.19
CA ILE A 70 -9.28 -28.03 -98.85
C ILE A 70 -10.37 -26.96 -98.82
N SER A 71 -10.25 -26.00 -97.92
CA SER A 71 -11.18 -24.84 -97.84
C SER A 71 -10.53 -23.60 -98.43
N ASP A 72 -11.32 -22.57 -98.79
CA ASP A 72 -10.87 -21.37 -99.48
C ASP A 72 -9.85 -20.56 -98.62
N ASN A 73 -8.86 -19.97 -99.26
CA ASN A 73 -7.77 -19.22 -98.71
C ASN A 73 -6.87 -20.01 -97.72
N SER A 74 -6.95 -21.36 -97.68
CA SER A 74 -6.21 -22.16 -96.73
C SER A 74 -4.85 -22.57 -97.22
N ASN A 75 -3.86 -22.75 -96.33
CA ASN A 75 -2.49 -23.16 -96.65
C ASN A 75 -2.06 -24.39 -95.84
N ALA A 76 -1.61 -25.44 -96.48
CA ALA A 76 -1.01 -26.62 -95.82
C ALA A 76 0.42 -26.83 -96.38
N ILE A 77 1.44 -26.45 -95.61
CA ILE A 77 2.83 -26.36 -95.99
C ILE A 77 3.72 -27.24 -95.09
N GLY A 78 4.49 -28.18 -95.63
CA GLY A 78 5.39 -29.07 -94.90
C GLY A 78 5.08 -30.55 -95.04
N ALA A 79 4.81 -31.27 -93.96
CA ALA A 79 4.55 -32.67 -94.02
C ALA A 79 3.33 -33.07 -93.17
N ASN A 80 2.37 -33.78 -93.78
CA ASN A 80 1.16 -34.33 -93.15
C ASN A 80 0.29 -33.22 -92.47
N ASN A 81 0.22 -32.03 -93.06
CA ASN A 81 -0.60 -30.90 -92.50
C ASN A 81 -2.03 -30.96 -93.15
N GLN A 82 -3.01 -30.60 -92.42
CA GLN A 82 -4.42 -30.49 -92.86
C GLN A 82 -4.97 -29.06 -92.59
N ALA A 83 -5.18 -28.24 -93.58
CA ALA A 83 -5.86 -26.99 -93.55
C ALA A 83 -7.28 -27.19 -94.13
N LEU A 84 -8.24 -27.49 -93.26
CA LEU A 84 -9.59 -28.00 -93.64
C LEU A 84 -10.68 -26.88 -93.56
N ALA A 85 -10.34 -25.71 -93.13
CA ALA A 85 -11.28 -24.58 -92.91
C ALA A 85 -10.83 -23.35 -93.73
N GLU A 86 -11.73 -22.42 -93.97
CA GLU A 86 -11.51 -21.15 -94.69
C GLU A 86 -10.52 -20.26 -93.99
N ASP A 87 -9.67 -19.55 -94.71
CA ASP A 87 -8.63 -18.66 -94.22
C ASP A 87 -7.65 -19.30 -93.20
N SER A 88 -7.49 -20.65 -93.22
CA SER A 88 -6.69 -21.39 -92.25
C SER A 88 -5.31 -21.73 -92.73
N ASN A 89 -4.29 -21.83 -91.85
CA ASN A 89 -2.94 -22.19 -92.20
C ASN A 89 -2.40 -23.33 -91.33
N ALA A 90 -2.01 -24.47 -91.95
CA ALA A 90 -1.34 -25.61 -91.37
C ALA A 90 0.08 -25.72 -91.91
N ILE A 91 1.08 -25.22 -91.17
CA ILE A 91 2.45 -25.06 -91.62
C ILE A 91 3.41 -25.86 -90.74
N GLY A 92 4.21 -26.77 -91.32
CA GLY A 92 5.20 -27.56 -90.61
C GLY A 92 4.96 -29.07 -90.74
N SER A 93 4.72 -29.82 -89.64
CA SER A 93 4.51 -31.25 -89.68
C SER A 93 3.33 -31.68 -88.79
N LYS A 94 2.39 -32.42 -89.38
CA LYS A 94 1.22 -33.03 -88.70
C LYS A 94 0.32 -31.98 -88.06
N ASN A 95 0.24 -30.74 -88.59
CA ASN A 95 -0.66 -29.72 -88.09
C ASN A 95 -2.05 -29.85 -88.76
N ASN A 96 -3.10 -29.62 -87.96
CA ASN A 96 -4.48 -29.69 -88.42
C ASN A 96 -5.26 -28.41 -88.03
N THR A 97 -5.89 -27.74 -89.05
CA THR A 97 -6.79 -26.64 -88.82
C THR A 97 -8.20 -27.03 -89.22
N TYR A 98 -9.13 -27.05 -88.28
CA TYR A 98 -10.51 -27.47 -88.46
C TYR A 98 -11.49 -26.29 -88.47
N ALA A 99 -11.03 -25.12 -88.15
CA ALA A 99 -11.89 -23.92 -88.04
C ALA A 99 -11.39 -22.73 -88.90
N ASN A 100 -12.30 -21.87 -89.34
CA ASN A 100 -11.98 -20.70 -90.15
C ASN A 100 -11.03 -19.74 -89.43
N GLU A 101 -10.22 -18.98 -90.19
CA GLU A 101 -9.28 -17.96 -89.72
C GLU A 101 -8.21 -18.51 -88.75
N SER A 102 -8.01 -19.82 -88.71
CA SER A 102 -7.12 -20.45 -87.69
C SER A 102 -5.76 -20.82 -88.23
N ASN A 103 -4.74 -20.82 -87.35
CA ASN A 103 -3.38 -21.15 -87.74
C ASN A 103 -2.72 -22.20 -86.88
N ALA A 104 -2.32 -23.32 -87.45
CA ALA A 104 -1.53 -24.41 -86.86
C ALA A 104 -0.14 -24.46 -87.46
N ILE A 105 0.89 -23.90 -86.69
CA ILE A 105 2.24 -23.76 -87.22
C ILE A 105 3.23 -24.52 -86.36
N GLY A 106 4.06 -25.42 -86.97
CA GLY A 106 5.07 -26.16 -86.23
C GLY A 106 4.90 -27.70 -86.41
N SER A 107 4.73 -28.41 -85.29
CA SER A 107 4.56 -29.89 -85.37
C SER A 107 3.43 -30.42 -84.50
N GLY A 108 2.47 -31.11 -85.04
CA GLY A 108 1.40 -31.74 -84.26
C GLY A 108 0.37 -30.78 -83.68
N ASN A 109 0.27 -29.58 -84.16
CA ASN A 109 -0.67 -28.57 -83.64
C ASN A 109 -2.09 -28.78 -84.22
N ILE A 110 -3.10 -28.50 -83.41
CA ILE A 110 -4.51 -28.63 -83.79
C ILE A 110 -5.24 -27.31 -83.47
N THR A 111 -6.01 -26.77 -84.40
CA THR A 111 -6.91 -25.65 -84.19
C THR A 111 -8.35 -26.07 -84.55
N ASN A 112 -9.26 -26.01 -83.61
CA ASN A 112 -10.67 -26.31 -83.74
C ASN A 112 -11.58 -25.07 -83.55
N GLY A 113 -11.09 -23.96 -83.08
CA GLY A 113 -11.86 -22.74 -82.91
C GLY A 113 -11.64 -21.75 -84.06
N VAL A 114 -12.66 -21.02 -84.43
CA VAL A 114 -12.53 -19.93 -85.39
C VAL A 114 -11.58 -18.85 -84.88
N GLY A 115 -10.68 -18.33 -85.69
CA GLY A 115 -9.67 -17.34 -85.29
C GLY A 115 -8.58 -17.86 -84.34
N SER A 116 -8.51 -19.16 -84.11
CA SER A 116 -7.58 -19.78 -83.12
C SER A 116 -6.19 -20.01 -83.71
N ASN A 117 -5.16 -19.95 -82.82
CA ASN A 117 -3.79 -20.15 -83.25
C ASN A 117 -3.08 -21.21 -82.39
N ALA A 118 -2.51 -22.24 -83.00
CA ALA A 118 -1.69 -23.27 -82.37
C ALA A 118 -0.28 -23.24 -82.97
N ILE A 119 0.69 -22.77 -82.28
CA ILE A 119 2.06 -22.52 -82.83
C ILE A 119 3.10 -23.23 -81.95
N GLY A 120 3.95 -24.07 -82.54
CA GLY A 120 5.00 -24.82 -81.89
C GLY A 120 4.87 -26.32 -82.03
N LYS A 121 4.81 -27.10 -80.95
CA LYS A 121 4.73 -28.55 -80.98
C LYS A 121 3.56 -29.07 -80.12
N ASP A 122 2.72 -29.89 -80.72
CA ASP A 122 1.62 -30.66 -80.07
C ASP A 122 0.64 -29.71 -79.31
N ASN A 123 0.44 -28.44 -79.75
CA ASN A 123 -0.52 -27.54 -79.22
C ASN A 123 -1.93 -27.73 -79.73
N VAL A 124 -2.94 -27.45 -78.89
CA VAL A 124 -4.36 -27.57 -79.30
C VAL A 124 -5.07 -26.24 -78.97
N ALA A 125 -5.69 -25.62 -79.94
CA ALA A 125 -6.48 -24.37 -79.79
C ALA A 125 -7.92 -24.66 -80.20
N ASN A 126 -8.80 -24.89 -79.23
CA ASN A 126 -10.17 -25.37 -79.45
C ASN A 126 -11.25 -24.27 -79.45
N GLY A 127 -11.05 -23.21 -78.68
CA GLY A 127 -12.03 -22.12 -78.52
C GLY A 127 -11.95 -21.06 -79.62
N LEU A 128 -12.98 -20.26 -79.78
CA LEU A 128 -13.03 -19.08 -80.63
C LEU A 128 -11.94 -18.11 -80.23
N ASP A 129 -11.12 -17.58 -81.12
CA ASP A 129 -10.02 -16.64 -80.87
C ASP A 129 -9.00 -17.15 -79.83
N SER A 130 -8.91 -18.48 -79.65
CA SER A 130 -7.97 -19.10 -78.67
C SER A 130 -6.56 -19.26 -79.25
N ASN A 131 -5.54 -19.13 -78.33
CA ASN A 131 -4.15 -19.23 -78.77
C ASN A 131 -3.34 -20.22 -77.92
N ALA A 132 -2.69 -21.15 -78.54
CA ALA A 132 -1.81 -22.17 -77.95
C ALA A 132 -0.41 -22.11 -78.57
N PHE A 133 0.60 -21.54 -77.84
CA PHE A 133 1.93 -21.32 -78.34
C PHE A 133 3.02 -22.00 -77.48
N GLY A 134 3.84 -22.80 -78.10
CA GLY A 134 4.95 -23.53 -77.50
C GLY A 134 4.89 -25.02 -77.66
N THR A 135 4.84 -25.81 -76.57
CA THR A 135 4.82 -27.26 -76.62
C THR A 135 3.68 -27.84 -75.78
N ALA A 136 2.82 -28.63 -76.33
CA ALA A 136 1.76 -29.35 -75.64
C ALA A 136 0.75 -28.52 -74.92
N ASN A 137 0.56 -27.25 -75.29
CA ASN A 137 -0.43 -26.34 -74.67
C ASN A 137 -1.84 -26.64 -75.24
N LYS A 138 -2.85 -26.44 -74.42
CA LYS A 138 -4.24 -26.54 -74.76
C LYS A 138 -5.02 -25.28 -74.44
N ALA A 139 -5.57 -24.60 -75.40
CA ALA A 139 -6.47 -23.48 -75.28
C ALA A 139 -7.85 -23.91 -75.72
N ASN A 140 -8.66 -24.37 -74.72
CA ASN A 140 -9.88 -25.14 -75.04
C ASN A 140 -11.14 -24.30 -75.19
N SER A 141 -11.20 -23.12 -74.58
CA SER A 141 -12.38 -22.24 -74.52
C SER A 141 -12.16 -20.92 -75.29
N ASP A 142 -13.26 -20.24 -75.59
CA ASP A 142 -13.22 -18.99 -76.33
C ASP A 142 -12.36 -17.93 -75.70
N ASN A 143 -11.57 -17.20 -76.51
CA ASN A 143 -10.57 -16.18 -76.06
C ASN A 143 -9.53 -16.72 -75.08
N SER A 144 -9.32 -18.01 -74.97
CA SER A 144 -8.32 -18.62 -74.10
C SER A 144 -6.92 -18.59 -74.69
N ASN A 145 -5.89 -18.41 -73.82
CA ASN A 145 -4.51 -18.34 -74.28
C ASN A 145 -3.61 -19.31 -73.46
N ALA A 146 -2.91 -20.17 -74.07
CA ALA A 146 -1.96 -21.12 -73.48
C ALA A 146 -0.57 -20.96 -74.10
N PHE A 147 0.41 -20.43 -73.40
CA PHE A 147 1.75 -20.13 -73.89
C PHE A 147 2.84 -20.78 -73.01
N GLY A 148 3.74 -21.52 -73.69
CA GLY A 148 4.86 -22.19 -73.06
C GLY A 148 4.85 -23.68 -73.23
N THR A 149 4.84 -24.47 -72.15
CA THR A 149 4.85 -25.94 -72.26
C THR A 149 3.78 -26.59 -71.37
N GLY A 150 2.92 -27.36 -71.94
CA GLY A 150 1.94 -28.21 -71.24
C GLY A 150 0.85 -27.39 -70.49
N ASN A 151 0.63 -26.13 -70.83
CA ASN A 151 -0.39 -25.33 -70.18
C ASN A 151 -1.79 -25.69 -70.70
N LEU A 152 -2.76 -25.67 -69.80
CA LEU A 152 -4.16 -25.81 -70.08
C LEU A 152 -4.94 -24.54 -69.79
N ALA A 153 -5.56 -23.96 -70.79
CA ALA A 153 -6.47 -22.82 -70.70
C ALA A 153 -7.88 -23.27 -71.12
N ASP A 154 -8.71 -23.65 -70.11
CA ASP A 154 -9.97 -24.39 -70.35
C ASP A 154 -11.21 -23.50 -70.01
N GLY A 155 -11.05 -22.30 -69.47
CA GLY A 155 -12.13 -21.32 -69.25
C GLY A 155 -12.20 -20.25 -70.34
N ILE A 156 -13.34 -19.60 -70.52
CA ILE A 156 -13.53 -18.49 -71.43
C ILE A 156 -12.67 -17.27 -71.01
N GLY A 157 -11.91 -16.68 -71.90
CA GLY A 157 -11.06 -15.51 -71.65
C GLY A 157 -9.87 -15.81 -70.74
N THR A 158 -9.49 -17.07 -70.55
CA THR A 158 -8.39 -17.45 -69.66
C THR A 158 -7.03 -17.30 -70.33
N SER A 159 -6.00 -17.15 -69.48
CA SER A 159 -4.61 -17.09 -69.96
C SER A 159 -3.70 -17.96 -69.07
N ALA A 160 -3.01 -18.93 -69.67
CA ALA A 160 -2.04 -19.80 -69.02
C ALA A 160 -0.65 -19.64 -69.64
N PHE A 161 0.30 -19.02 -68.94
CA PHE A 161 1.64 -18.73 -69.43
C PHE A 161 2.71 -19.45 -68.63
N GLY A 162 3.57 -20.24 -69.26
CA GLY A 162 4.71 -20.87 -68.63
C GLY A 162 4.74 -22.39 -68.79
N TYR A 163 4.78 -23.12 -67.68
CA TYR A 163 4.95 -24.57 -67.68
C TYR A 163 3.88 -25.28 -66.86
N LEU A 164 3.10 -26.14 -67.43
CA LEU A 164 2.09 -27.00 -66.80
C LEU A 164 1.06 -26.23 -65.93
N ASN A 165 0.72 -25.02 -66.30
CA ASN A 165 -0.37 -24.28 -65.65
C ASN A 165 -1.72 -24.84 -66.10
N ASN A 166 -2.65 -25.03 -65.17
CA ASN A 166 -4.00 -25.53 -65.42
C ASN A 166 -5.04 -24.48 -65.06
N VAL A 167 -5.71 -23.86 -66.01
CA VAL A 167 -6.66 -22.76 -65.82
C VAL A 167 -7.99 -23.14 -66.43
N SER A 168 -8.98 -23.47 -65.62
CA SER A 168 -10.33 -23.83 -66.05
C SER A 168 -11.40 -22.78 -65.67
N GLY A 169 -11.07 -21.79 -64.87
CA GLY A 169 -12.01 -20.69 -64.50
C GLY A 169 -12.04 -19.59 -65.56
N ASN A 170 -13.22 -19.06 -65.87
CA ASN A 170 -13.38 -17.98 -66.86
C ASN A 170 -12.67 -16.70 -66.43
N GLU A 171 -12.16 -15.92 -67.38
CA GLU A 171 -11.50 -14.62 -67.18
C GLU A 171 -10.28 -14.69 -66.22
N SER A 172 -9.68 -15.82 -66.10
CA SER A 172 -8.59 -16.11 -65.15
C SER A 172 -7.20 -16.18 -65.79
N VAL A 173 -6.16 -15.84 -65.03
CA VAL A 173 -4.79 -15.80 -65.53
C VAL A 173 -3.82 -16.59 -64.66
N ALA A 174 -3.10 -17.56 -65.26
CA ALA A 174 -1.96 -18.19 -64.62
C ALA A 174 -0.67 -17.83 -65.33
N PHE A 175 0.37 -17.44 -64.54
CA PHE A 175 1.68 -17.16 -65.06
C PHE A 175 2.75 -17.88 -64.23
N GLY A 176 3.59 -18.74 -64.87
CA GLY A 176 4.69 -19.41 -64.19
C GLY A 176 4.68 -20.91 -64.36
N PHE A 177 4.81 -21.66 -63.25
CA PHE A 177 5.05 -23.09 -63.23
C PHE A 177 4.02 -23.86 -62.37
N THR A 178 3.29 -24.77 -62.94
CA THR A 178 2.31 -25.66 -62.28
C THR A 178 1.23 -24.97 -61.46
N ASN A 179 0.82 -23.78 -61.83
CA ASN A 179 -0.29 -23.09 -61.17
C ASN A 179 -1.63 -23.74 -61.59
N THR A 180 -2.58 -23.85 -60.70
CA THR A 180 -3.90 -24.38 -60.92
C THR A 180 -4.98 -23.38 -60.58
N ILE A 181 -5.85 -23.05 -61.51
CA ILE A 181 -7.00 -22.16 -61.33
C ILE A 181 -8.25 -22.91 -61.80
N SER A 182 -9.21 -23.10 -60.91
CA SER A 182 -10.50 -23.71 -61.28
C SER A 182 -11.69 -22.73 -61.19
N ALA A 183 -11.49 -21.51 -60.72
CA ALA A 183 -12.53 -20.50 -60.50
C ALA A 183 -12.39 -19.29 -61.45
N ALA A 184 -13.48 -18.59 -61.69
CA ALA A 184 -13.53 -17.38 -62.52
C ALA A 184 -12.85 -16.17 -61.91
N GLU A 185 -12.40 -15.22 -62.74
CA GLU A 185 -11.79 -13.93 -62.34
C GLU A 185 -10.54 -14.09 -61.45
N ALA A 186 -9.87 -15.19 -61.53
CA ALA A 186 -8.79 -15.62 -60.64
C ALA A 186 -7.40 -15.39 -61.21
N VAL A 187 -6.42 -15.16 -60.33
CA VAL A 187 -5.03 -14.94 -60.71
C VAL A 187 -4.09 -15.92 -59.98
N ALA A 188 -3.23 -16.61 -60.71
CA ALA A 188 -2.14 -17.40 -60.12
C ALA A 188 -0.81 -17.06 -60.81
N MET A 189 0.15 -16.51 -60.06
CA MET A 189 1.46 -16.13 -60.60
C MET A 189 2.60 -16.73 -59.81
N GLY A 190 3.52 -17.40 -60.48
CA GLY A 190 4.68 -18.02 -59.86
C GLY A 190 4.71 -19.53 -59.98
N ARG A 191 4.91 -20.25 -58.88
CA ARG A 191 5.06 -21.70 -58.90
C ARG A 191 4.07 -22.41 -57.97
N ASN A 192 3.38 -23.42 -58.47
CA ASN A 192 2.54 -24.33 -57.71
C ASN A 192 1.44 -23.60 -56.88
N ASN A 193 0.92 -22.48 -57.39
CA ASN A 193 -0.16 -21.77 -56.75
C ASN A 193 -1.52 -22.40 -57.15
N GLN A 194 -2.47 -22.39 -56.23
CA GLN A 194 -3.81 -22.91 -56.42
C GLN A 194 -4.87 -21.85 -56.12
N VAL A 195 -5.81 -21.68 -57.04
CA VAL A 195 -6.97 -20.80 -56.85
C VAL A 195 -8.24 -21.60 -57.26
N ILE A 196 -9.13 -21.82 -56.30
CA ILE A 196 -10.34 -22.60 -56.52
C ILE A 196 -11.65 -21.80 -56.39
N ALA A 197 -11.58 -20.54 -55.98
CA ALA A 197 -12.76 -19.70 -55.79
C ALA A 197 -12.67 -18.38 -56.59
N THR A 198 -13.83 -17.85 -56.98
CA THR A 198 -13.99 -16.66 -57.81
C THR A 198 -13.28 -15.44 -57.22
N GLY A 199 -12.58 -14.67 -58.07
CA GLY A 199 -11.85 -13.46 -57.69
C GLY A 199 -10.61 -13.72 -56.83
N GLY A 200 -10.23 -14.99 -56.64
CA GLY A 200 -9.06 -15.36 -55.82
C GLY A 200 -7.73 -14.99 -56.47
N SER A 201 -6.70 -14.71 -55.70
CA SER A 201 -5.36 -14.39 -56.17
C SER A 201 -4.30 -15.17 -55.40
N ALA A 202 -3.47 -15.97 -56.11
CA ALA A 202 -2.33 -16.71 -55.55
C ALA A 202 -1.03 -16.32 -56.26
N ILE A 203 -0.12 -15.64 -55.60
CA ILE A 203 1.09 -15.06 -56.22
C ILE A 203 2.35 -15.48 -55.42
N GLY A 204 3.29 -16.14 -56.11
CA GLY A 204 4.55 -16.59 -55.51
C GLY A 204 4.76 -18.07 -55.61
N ASN A 205 5.03 -18.78 -54.52
CA ASN A 205 5.31 -20.20 -54.53
C ASN A 205 4.38 -20.95 -53.56
N ASN A 206 3.71 -21.98 -54.03
CA ASN A 206 2.86 -22.88 -53.24
C ASN A 206 1.77 -22.18 -52.44
N ASN A 207 1.17 -21.10 -52.96
CA ASN A 207 0.09 -20.37 -52.32
C ASN A 207 -1.28 -20.96 -52.70
N GLN A 208 -2.22 -20.91 -51.79
CA GLN A 208 -3.57 -21.39 -52.00
C GLN A 208 -4.61 -20.31 -51.67
N ALA A 209 -5.33 -19.85 -52.69
CA ALA A 209 -6.50 -18.96 -52.54
C ALA A 209 -7.77 -19.80 -52.77
N MET A 210 -8.40 -20.21 -51.68
CA MET A 210 -9.42 -21.26 -51.70
C MET A 210 -10.86 -20.74 -51.57
N ALA A 211 -11.03 -19.46 -51.23
CA ALA A 211 -12.33 -18.85 -51.04
C ALA A 211 -12.50 -17.59 -51.93
N MET A 212 -13.77 -17.15 -52.09
CA MET A 212 -14.13 -16.02 -52.91
C MET A 212 -13.36 -14.75 -52.51
N TYR A 213 -12.75 -14.05 -53.46
CA TYR A 213 -11.91 -12.86 -53.27
C TYR A 213 -10.73 -13.05 -52.32
N SER A 214 -10.34 -14.29 -52.03
CA SER A 214 -9.17 -14.53 -51.17
C SER A 214 -7.87 -14.26 -51.89
N THR A 215 -6.87 -13.78 -51.14
CA THR A 215 -5.55 -13.44 -51.63
C THR A 215 -4.45 -14.16 -50.89
N ALA A 216 -3.58 -14.92 -51.60
CA ALA A 216 -2.42 -15.59 -51.05
C ALA A 216 -1.16 -15.17 -51.80
N ILE A 217 -0.27 -14.40 -51.18
CA ILE A 217 0.91 -13.83 -51.84
C ILE A 217 2.18 -14.18 -51.06
N GLY A 218 3.18 -14.75 -51.72
CA GLY A 218 4.46 -15.08 -51.14
C GLY A 218 4.81 -16.56 -51.28
N ASN A 219 5.06 -17.23 -50.13
CA ASN A 219 5.42 -18.66 -50.14
C ASN A 219 4.60 -19.45 -49.12
N ASP A 220 4.00 -20.57 -49.52
CA ASP A 220 3.26 -21.48 -48.65
C ASP A 220 2.07 -20.81 -47.88
N ASN A 221 1.41 -19.81 -48.45
CA ASN A 221 0.27 -19.14 -47.82
C ASN A 221 -1.05 -19.82 -48.16
N TYR A 222 -1.94 -19.90 -47.17
CA TYR A 222 -3.27 -20.52 -47.30
C TYR A 222 -4.35 -19.47 -46.97
N ALA A 223 -5.13 -19.04 -47.93
CA ALA A 223 -6.24 -18.14 -47.78
C ALA A 223 -7.56 -18.90 -48.08
N ILE A 224 -8.20 -19.44 -47.04
CA ILE A 224 -9.36 -20.28 -47.10
C ILE A 224 -10.68 -19.56 -46.81
N GLY A 225 -10.59 -18.40 -46.11
CA GLY A 225 -11.74 -17.54 -45.85
C GLY A 225 -12.09 -16.62 -47.00
N GLU A 226 -13.37 -16.29 -47.17
CA GLU A 226 -13.84 -15.27 -48.12
C GLU A 226 -13.25 -13.88 -47.77
N ASN A 227 -12.90 -13.10 -48.78
CA ASN A 227 -12.23 -11.78 -48.65
C ASN A 227 -10.92 -11.80 -47.81
N SER A 228 -10.32 -12.96 -47.60
CA SER A 228 -9.13 -13.09 -46.76
C SER A 228 -7.84 -12.78 -47.49
N SER A 229 -6.82 -12.32 -46.77
CA SER A 229 -5.53 -11.92 -47.31
C SER A 229 -4.33 -12.53 -46.55
N ALA A 230 -3.69 -13.57 -47.13
CA ALA A 230 -2.49 -14.21 -46.61
C ALA A 230 -1.27 -13.79 -47.39
N ILE A 231 -0.39 -12.99 -46.81
CA ILE A 231 0.73 -12.37 -47.50
C ILE A 231 2.04 -12.62 -46.75
N GLY A 232 3.03 -13.28 -47.40
CA GLY A 232 4.33 -13.55 -46.84
C GLY A 232 4.75 -14.99 -46.94
N LEU A 233 5.13 -15.63 -45.82
CA LEU A 233 5.60 -17.01 -45.76
C LEU A 233 4.78 -17.85 -44.79
N GLY A 234 4.11 -18.87 -45.26
CA GLY A 234 3.46 -19.86 -44.42
C GLY A 234 2.28 -19.37 -43.60
N ASN A 235 1.62 -18.30 -44.01
CA ASN A 235 0.45 -17.77 -43.34
C ASN A 235 -0.79 -18.65 -43.62
N ASN A 236 -1.60 -18.84 -42.57
CA ASN A 236 -2.79 -19.68 -42.64
C ASN A 236 -4.05 -18.93 -42.25
N ILE A 237 -4.98 -18.74 -43.15
CA ILE A 237 -6.25 -18.07 -42.89
C ILE A 237 -7.40 -19.05 -43.20
N THR A 238 -8.25 -19.25 -42.19
CA THR A 238 -9.40 -20.13 -42.30
C THR A 238 -10.77 -19.44 -42.20
N ALA A 239 -10.76 -18.16 -41.87
CA ALA A 239 -11.98 -17.40 -41.64
C ALA A 239 -12.17 -16.23 -42.63
N ASN A 240 -13.43 -15.80 -42.81
CA ASN A 240 -13.80 -14.69 -43.69
C ASN A 240 -13.28 -13.35 -43.19
N ASP A 241 -12.98 -12.43 -44.10
CA ASP A 241 -12.51 -11.07 -43.88
C ASP A 241 -11.20 -11.02 -43.07
N ALA A 242 -10.52 -12.12 -42.89
CA ALA A 242 -9.31 -12.23 -42.08
C ALA A 242 -8.03 -11.86 -42.85
N THR A 243 -7.04 -11.38 -42.16
CA THR A 243 -5.76 -10.95 -42.72
C THR A 243 -4.59 -11.59 -41.98
N ALA A 244 -3.64 -12.18 -42.70
CA ALA A 244 -2.38 -12.67 -42.16
C ALA A 244 -1.21 -12.13 -43.00
N LEU A 245 -0.35 -11.31 -42.38
CA LEU A 245 0.76 -10.67 -43.05
C LEU A 245 2.09 -10.98 -42.36
N GLY A 246 3.05 -11.56 -43.05
CA GLY A 246 4.38 -11.84 -42.53
C GLY A 246 4.75 -13.34 -42.62
N ASN A 247 5.19 -13.93 -41.51
CA ASN A 247 5.71 -15.29 -41.49
C ASN A 247 4.96 -16.18 -40.50
N LYS A 248 4.36 -17.28 -40.97
CA LYS A 248 3.68 -18.31 -40.18
C LYS A 248 2.57 -17.78 -39.27
N ASN A 249 1.85 -16.74 -39.69
CA ASN A 249 0.72 -16.23 -38.94
C ASN A 249 -0.53 -17.07 -39.23
N THR A 250 -1.38 -17.21 -38.22
CA THR A 250 -2.67 -17.89 -38.30
C THR A 250 -3.80 -16.92 -37.98
N ALA A 251 -4.72 -16.71 -38.92
CA ALA A 251 -5.92 -15.91 -38.70
C ALA A 251 -7.15 -16.79 -38.96
N SER A 252 -7.76 -17.30 -37.90
CA SER A 252 -8.89 -18.24 -37.97
C SER A 252 -10.21 -17.68 -37.41
N GLY A 253 -10.21 -16.46 -36.90
CA GLY A 253 -11.41 -15.72 -36.51
C GLY A 253 -11.95 -14.88 -37.67
N ILE A 254 -13.26 -14.66 -37.75
CA ILE A 254 -13.87 -13.74 -38.72
C ILE A 254 -13.33 -12.34 -38.46
N SER A 255 -12.90 -11.62 -39.51
CA SER A 255 -12.29 -10.29 -39.42
C SER A 255 -11.03 -10.22 -38.54
N ALA A 256 -10.38 -11.37 -38.31
CA ALA A 256 -9.17 -11.41 -37.51
C ALA A 256 -7.93 -10.95 -38.28
N GLY A 257 -7.01 -10.29 -37.58
CA GLY A 257 -5.72 -9.82 -38.09
C GLY A 257 -4.54 -10.48 -37.43
N ALA A 258 -3.65 -11.13 -38.17
CA ALA A 258 -2.40 -11.69 -37.67
C ALA A 258 -1.22 -11.14 -38.47
N VAL A 259 -0.42 -10.27 -37.91
CA VAL A 259 0.66 -9.53 -38.62
C VAL A 259 2.00 -9.69 -37.92
N GLY A 260 3.04 -10.11 -38.66
CA GLY A 260 4.38 -10.27 -38.13
C GLY A 260 4.87 -11.71 -38.25
N ILE A 261 5.30 -12.31 -37.16
CA ILE A 261 5.89 -13.66 -37.17
C ILE A 261 5.17 -14.57 -36.17
N SER A 262 4.62 -15.66 -36.62
CA SER A 262 4.00 -16.71 -35.77
C SER A 262 2.91 -16.20 -34.84
N ASN A 263 2.12 -15.22 -35.28
CA ASN A 263 0.98 -14.71 -34.52
C ASN A 263 -0.26 -15.57 -34.79
N THR A 264 -1.10 -15.71 -33.79
CA THR A 264 -2.38 -16.43 -33.88
C THR A 264 -3.52 -15.50 -33.51
N ALA A 265 -4.42 -15.23 -34.43
CA ALA A 265 -5.66 -14.46 -34.23
C ALA A 265 -6.86 -15.38 -34.54
N SER A 266 -7.45 -15.98 -33.51
CA SER A 266 -8.53 -16.96 -33.69
C SER A 266 -9.90 -16.50 -33.20
N GLY A 267 -9.96 -15.43 -32.44
CA GLY A 267 -11.23 -14.81 -32.04
C GLY A 267 -11.86 -13.96 -33.15
N HIS A 268 -13.18 -13.80 -33.13
CA HIS A 268 -13.87 -12.85 -34.01
C HIS A 268 -13.35 -11.43 -33.77
N ASN A 269 -12.96 -10.69 -34.80
CA ASN A 269 -12.29 -9.39 -34.74
C ASN A 269 -10.96 -9.38 -33.95
N ALA A 270 -10.37 -10.52 -33.67
CA ALA A 270 -9.12 -10.59 -32.91
C ALA A 270 -7.93 -10.04 -33.69
N GLN A 271 -7.00 -9.36 -33.01
CA GLN A 271 -5.82 -8.76 -33.61
C GLN A 271 -4.55 -9.24 -32.91
N ALA A 272 -3.63 -9.86 -33.65
CA ALA A 272 -2.35 -10.36 -33.14
C ALA A 272 -1.20 -9.80 -34.00
N PHE A 273 -0.46 -8.81 -33.49
CA PHE A 273 0.59 -8.12 -34.24
C PHE A 273 1.95 -8.21 -33.56
N GLY A 274 2.97 -8.68 -34.28
CA GLY A 274 4.36 -8.73 -33.84
C GLY A 274 4.95 -10.13 -33.91
N TYR A 275 5.38 -10.68 -32.79
CA TYR A 275 6.07 -11.96 -32.72
C TYR A 275 5.42 -12.91 -31.71
N LEU A 276 4.97 -14.07 -32.13
CA LEU A 276 4.39 -15.10 -31.26
C LEU A 276 3.21 -14.61 -30.39
N ASN A 277 2.41 -13.68 -30.86
CA ASN A 277 1.24 -13.19 -30.13
C ASN A 277 0.03 -14.11 -30.39
N GLU A 278 -0.82 -14.25 -29.37
CA GLU A 278 -2.01 -15.09 -29.38
C GLU A 278 -3.24 -14.25 -28.99
N ALA A 279 -4.13 -13.97 -29.93
CA ALA A 279 -5.40 -13.27 -29.72
C ALA A 279 -6.54 -14.25 -30.05
N THR A 280 -7.09 -14.92 -29.04
CA THR A 280 -8.09 -15.99 -29.21
C THR A 280 -9.48 -15.59 -28.74
N GLY A 281 -9.60 -14.54 -27.94
CA GLY A 281 -10.89 -14.00 -27.53
C GLY A 281 -11.57 -13.18 -28.62
N GLN A 282 -12.89 -13.09 -28.60
CA GLN A 282 -13.63 -12.17 -29.47
C GLN A 282 -13.21 -10.72 -29.16
N ASP A 283 -12.97 -9.91 -30.20
CA ASP A 283 -12.53 -8.52 -30.09
C ASP A 283 -11.23 -8.34 -29.25
N SER A 284 -10.42 -9.42 -29.13
CA SER A 284 -9.18 -9.38 -28.35
C SER A 284 -8.00 -8.81 -29.14
N GLN A 285 -7.02 -8.28 -28.44
CA GLN A 285 -5.84 -7.64 -29.03
C GLN A 285 -4.55 -8.12 -28.37
N ALA A 286 -3.60 -8.61 -29.15
CA ALA A 286 -2.28 -9.03 -28.70
C ALA A 286 -1.18 -8.40 -29.56
N PHE A 287 -0.47 -7.39 -29.06
CA PHE A 287 0.51 -6.60 -29.80
C PHE A 287 1.88 -6.61 -29.17
N GLY A 288 2.91 -6.93 -29.94
CA GLY A 288 4.31 -6.93 -29.50
C GLY A 288 4.93 -8.30 -29.61
N ALA A 289 5.41 -8.89 -28.53
CA ALA A 289 6.03 -10.22 -28.58
C ALA A 289 5.49 -11.14 -27.47
N GLN A 290 5.10 -12.33 -27.83
CA GLN A 290 4.67 -13.40 -26.92
C GLN A 290 3.49 -13.00 -26.00
N ASN A 291 2.63 -12.10 -26.45
CA ASN A 291 1.46 -11.67 -25.70
C ASN A 291 0.27 -12.62 -25.95
N LYS A 292 -0.56 -12.82 -24.93
CA LYS A 292 -1.76 -13.65 -25.00
C LYS A 292 -2.99 -12.86 -24.55
N ALA A 293 -3.97 -12.74 -25.43
CA ALA A 293 -5.26 -12.15 -25.18
C ALA A 293 -6.35 -13.19 -25.49
N THR A 294 -6.80 -13.93 -24.47
CA THR A 294 -7.55 -15.17 -24.70
C THR A 294 -9.06 -15.04 -24.51
N GLU A 295 -9.51 -13.99 -23.85
CA GLU A 295 -10.92 -13.76 -23.56
C GLU A 295 -11.49 -12.57 -24.35
N ARG A 296 -12.81 -12.45 -24.35
CA ARG A 296 -13.51 -11.37 -25.07
C ARG A 296 -13.07 -10.00 -24.56
N TYR A 297 -12.74 -9.08 -25.48
CA TYR A 297 -12.21 -7.74 -25.25
C TYR A 297 -10.87 -7.70 -24.50
N ALA A 298 -10.20 -8.83 -24.34
CA ALA A 298 -8.89 -8.86 -23.70
C ALA A 298 -7.83 -8.13 -24.51
N SER A 299 -6.94 -7.42 -23.86
CA SER A 299 -5.89 -6.63 -24.49
C SER A 299 -4.53 -6.92 -23.86
N ALA A 300 -3.56 -7.40 -24.66
CA ALA A 300 -2.21 -7.72 -24.24
C ALA A 300 -1.19 -7.00 -25.12
N PHE A 301 -0.45 -6.03 -24.58
CA PHE A 301 0.47 -5.16 -25.31
C PHE A 301 1.88 -5.14 -24.74
N GLY A 302 2.89 -5.47 -25.52
CA GLY A 302 4.29 -5.41 -25.12
C GLY A 302 5.00 -6.74 -25.26
N HIS A 303 5.53 -7.30 -24.18
CA HIS A 303 6.29 -8.56 -24.20
C HIS A 303 5.83 -9.52 -23.11
N GLU A 304 5.49 -10.73 -23.47
CA GLU A 304 5.07 -11.80 -22.53
C GLU A 304 3.88 -11.41 -21.62
N ASN A 305 2.95 -10.58 -22.08
CA ASN A 305 1.77 -10.21 -21.33
C ASN A 305 0.64 -11.21 -21.53
N GLU A 306 -0.13 -11.49 -20.48
CA GLU A 306 -1.25 -12.41 -20.50
C GLU A 306 -2.55 -11.73 -20.03
N ALA A 307 -3.48 -11.46 -20.94
CA ALA A 307 -4.83 -10.98 -20.65
C ALA A 307 -5.82 -12.14 -20.84
N LYS A 308 -6.18 -12.80 -19.73
CA LYS A 308 -6.94 -14.06 -19.73
C LYS A 308 -8.36 -13.93 -19.16
N ALA A 309 -8.91 -12.73 -19.14
CA ALA A 309 -10.24 -12.48 -18.62
C ALA A 309 -11.03 -11.52 -19.49
N TYR A 310 -12.35 -11.51 -19.34
CA TYR A 310 -13.24 -10.60 -20.05
C TYR A 310 -12.81 -9.14 -19.83
N ALA A 311 -12.51 -8.44 -20.93
CA ALA A 311 -12.00 -7.07 -20.92
C ALA A 311 -10.77 -6.85 -20.00
N GLY A 312 -9.97 -7.89 -19.77
CA GLY A 312 -8.71 -7.80 -19.07
C GLY A 312 -7.64 -7.08 -19.89
N SER A 313 -6.82 -6.28 -19.26
CA SER A 313 -5.77 -5.50 -19.91
C SER A 313 -4.40 -5.81 -19.31
N ALA A 314 -3.44 -6.25 -20.11
CA ALA A 314 -2.06 -6.52 -19.72
C ALA A 314 -1.11 -5.74 -20.63
N LEU A 315 -0.42 -4.71 -20.10
CA LEU A 315 0.37 -3.77 -20.86
C LEU A 315 1.79 -3.61 -20.32
N GLY A 316 2.81 -3.86 -21.12
CA GLY A 316 4.22 -3.73 -20.76
C GLY A 316 4.97 -5.04 -20.91
N VAL A 317 5.57 -5.57 -19.85
CA VAL A 317 6.36 -6.81 -19.90
C VAL A 317 5.93 -7.75 -18.78
N LYS A 318 5.59 -8.98 -19.12
CA LYS A 318 5.23 -10.06 -18.18
C LYS A 318 4.02 -9.78 -17.28
N ASN A 319 3.13 -8.90 -17.69
CA ASN A 319 1.93 -8.61 -16.92
C ASN A 319 0.85 -9.66 -17.12
N VAL A 320 0.12 -9.98 -16.06
CA VAL A 320 -0.93 -11.00 -16.06
C VAL A 320 -2.25 -10.41 -15.55
N ALA A 321 -3.26 -10.36 -16.40
CA ALA A 321 -4.62 -9.92 -16.08
C ALA A 321 -5.59 -11.10 -16.22
N THR A 322 -5.99 -11.70 -15.10
CA THR A 322 -6.90 -12.86 -15.07
C THR A 322 -8.27 -12.56 -14.46
N GLY A 323 -8.45 -11.37 -13.90
CA GLY A 323 -9.75 -10.90 -13.43
C GLY A 323 -10.55 -10.20 -14.52
N ASN A 324 -11.87 -10.32 -14.53
CA ASN A 324 -12.70 -9.53 -15.44
C ASN A 324 -12.52 -8.03 -15.20
N PHE A 325 -12.32 -7.26 -16.27
CA PHE A 325 -12.00 -5.83 -16.23
C PHE A 325 -10.72 -5.48 -15.45
N ALA A 326 -9.86 -6.46 -15.19
CA ALA A 326 -8.61 -6.23 -14.50
C ALA A 326 -7.55 -5.57 -15.40
N SER A 327 -6.68 -4.78 -14.78
CA SER A 327 -5.60 -4.08 -15.48
C SER A 327 -4.25 -4.40 -14.85
N ALA A 328 -3.32 -4.97 -15.60
CA ALA A 328 -1.94 -5.20 -15.21
C ALA A 328 -1.02 -4.41 -16.13
N VAL A 329 -0.34 -3.37 -15.63
CA VAL A 329 0.42 -2.42 -16.45
C VAL A 329 1.82 -2.18 -15.91
N GLY A 330 2.85 -2.36 -16.73
CA GLY A 330 4.24 -2.14 -16.40
C GLY A 330 5.11 -3.38 -16.54
N TYR A 331 5.77 -3.81 -15.51
CA TYR A 331 6.64 -4.99 -15.50
C TYR A 331 6.21 -6.00 -14.44
N ASP A 332 5.93 -7.21 -14.83
CA ASP A 332 5.67 -8.37 -13.95
C ASP A 332 4.53 -8.13 -12.93
N ASN A 333 3.45 -7.45 -13.35
CA ASN A 333 2.29 -7.19 -12.51
C ASN A 333 1.23 -8.28 -12.69
N THR A 334 0.53 -8.62 -11.62
CA THR A 334 -0.58 -9.59 -11.62
C THR A 334 -1.87 -8.96 -11.10
N ALA A 335 -2.90 -8.91 -11.93
CA ALA A 335 -4.25 -8.47 -11.59
C ALA A 335 -5.22 -9.64 -11.78
N SER A 336 -5.61 -10.31 -10.68
CA SER A 336 -6.24 -11.62 -10.78
C SER A 336 -7.73 -11.66 -10.43
N ASN A 337 -8.34 -10.55 -10.05
CA ASN A 337 -9.75 -10.53 -9.67
C ASN A 337 -10.55 -9.41 -10.37
N TYR A 338 -11.86 -9.39 -10.16
CA TYR A 338 -12.79 -8.46 -10.77
C TYR A 338 -12.38 -7.00 -10.49
N LEU A 339 -12.21 -6.19 -11.56
CA LEU A 339 -11.78 -4.78 -11.52
C LEU A 339 -10.48 -4.55 -10.71
N ALA A 340 -9.62 -5.54 -10.60
CA ALA A 340 -8.33 -5.39 -9.95
C ALA A 340 -7.32 -4.63 -10.83
N ASN A 341 -6.53 -3.77 -10.24
CA ASN A 341 -5.51 -2.97 -10.94
C ASN A 341 -4.13 -3.19 -10.32
N ALA A 342 -3.17 -3.64 -11.11
CA ALA A 342 -1.78 -3.80 -10.73
C ALA A 342 -0.90 -2.99 -11.68
N ILE A 343 -0.32 -1.89 -11.23
CA ILE A 343 0.38 -0.93 -12.09
C ILE A 343 1.76 -0.59 -11.53
N GLY A 344 2.80 -0.77 -12.35
CA GLY A 344 4.18 -0.48 -12.00
C GLY A 344 5.09 -1.68 -12.19
N THR A 345 5.73 -2.15 -11.13
CA THR A 345 6.67 -3.29 -11.20
C THR A 345 6.34 -4.32 -10.13
N SER A 346 6.11 -5.55 -10.52
CA SER A 346 5.89 -6.72 -9.64
C SER A 346 4.81 -6.49 -8.59
N ASN A 347 3.72 -5.81 -8.96
CA ASN A 347 2.57 -5.61 -8.09
C ASN A 347 1.57 -6.75 -8.25
N VAL A 348 0.90 -7.11 -7.17
CA VAL A 348 -0.15 -8.12 -7.13
C VAL A 348 -1.45 -7.51 -6.62
N ALA A 349 -2.48 -7.52 -7.45
CA ALA A 349 -3.84 -7.14 -7.08
C ALA A 349 -4.74 -8.37 -7.21
N SER A 350 -4.97 -9.08 -6.10
CA SER A 350 -5.71 -10.34 -6.07
C SER A 350 -7.11 -10.23 -5.45
N GLY A 351 -7.42 -9.13 -4.78
CA GLY A 351 -8.77 -8.84 -4.30
C GLY A 351 -9.68 -8.25 -5.39
N ALA A 352 -10.99 -8.41 -5.27
CA ALA A 352 -11.95 -7.72 -6.12
C ALA A 352 -11.89 -6.19 -5.86
N TYR A 353 -11.86 -5.38 -6.91
CA TYR A 353 -11.66 -3.92 -6.83
C TYR A 353 -10.33 -3.50 -6.17
N ALA A 354 -9.37 -4.41 -6.06
CA ALA A 354 -8.08 -4.13 -5.46
C ALA A 354 -7.18 -3.28 -6.36
N ASN A 355 -6.36 -2.43 -5.74
CA ASN A 355 -5.43 -1.55 -6.43
C ASN A 355 -4.02 -1.71 -5.86
N ALA A 356 -3.05 -2.09 -6.68
CA ALA A 356 -1.65 -2.20 -6.33
C ALA A 356 -0.80 -1.35 -7.29
N TYR A 357 -0.29 -0.20 -6.82
CA TYR A 357 0.43 0.77 -7.65
C TYR A 357 1.83 1.05 -7.13
N GLY A 358 2.85 0.89 -7.97
CA GLY A 358 4.23 1.18 -7.66
C GLY A 358 5.12 -0.03 -7.84
N VAL A 359 5.82 -0.47 -6.80
CA VAL A 359 6.78 -1.58 -6.87
C VAL A 359 6.54 -2.59 -5.75
N HIS A 360 6.40 -3.85 -6.07
CA HIS A 360 6.25 -4.95 -5.12
C HIS A 360 5.07 -4.78 -4.13
N ASN A 361 3.99 -4.11 -4.53
CA ASN A 361 2.81 -3.98 -3.69
C ASN A 361 1.85 -5.16 -3.86
N GLU A 362 1.23 -5.58 -2.78
CA GLU A 362 0.22 -6.64 -2.75
C GLU A 362 -1.11 -6.11 -2.20
N ALA A 363 -2.15 -6.12 -3.00
CA ALA A 363 -3.52 -5.80 -2.62
C ALA A 363 -4.37 -7.07 -2.71
N ASN A 364 -4.45 -7.83 -1.60
CA ASN A 364 -4.95 -9.21 -1.60
C ASN A 364 -6.43 -9.34 -1.21
N ALA A 365 -7.03 -8.32 -0.60
CA ALA A 365 -8.44 -8.33 -0.20
C ALA A 365 -9.32 -7.46 -1.10
N SER A 366 -10.63 -7.64 -1.00
CA SER A 366 -11.60 -6.81 -1.74
C SER A 366 -11.48 -5.34 -1.35
N TYR A 367 -11.48 -4.45 -2.35
CA TYR A 367 -11.30 -3.00 -2.19
C TYR A 367 -9.98 -2.60 -1.54
N ALA A 368 -9.02 -3.51 -1.41
CA ALA A 368 -7.69 -3.19 -0.89
C ALA A 368 -6.92 -2.26 -1.82
N SER A 369 -6.16 -1.33 -1.25
CA SER A 369 -5.35 -0.39 -2.01
C SER A 369 -3.93 -0.30 -1.45
N ALA A 370 -2.92 -0.60 -2.27
CA ALA A 370 -1.51 -0.58 -1.91
C ALA A 370 -0.74 0.33 -2.87
N PHE A 371 -0.17 1.43 -2.37
CA PHE A 371 0.52 2.45 -3.15
C PHE A 371 1.95 2.67 -2.68
N GLY A 372 2.95 2.56 -3.56
CA GLY A 372 4.35 2.85 -3.29
C GLY A 372 5.25 1.65 -3.47
N TYR A 373 5.96 1.22 -2.44
CA TYR A 373 6.90 0.12 -2.51
C TYR A 373 6.65 -0.91 -1.40
N GLY A 374 6.50 -2.16 -1.76
CA GLY A 374 6.47 -3.29 -0.82
C GLY A 374 5.29 -3.30 0.17
N ASN A 375 4.21 -2.58 -0.11
CA ASN A 375 3.05 -2.56 0.77
C ASN A 375 2.20 -3.82 0.59
N ILE A 376 1.75 -4.41 1.69
CA ILE A 376 0.89 -5.59 1.71
C ILE A 376 -0.45 -5.21 2.36
N VAL A 377 -1.55 -5.39 1.63
CA VAL A 377 -2.90 -5.13 2.12
C VAL A 377 -3.75 -6.37 1.95
N SER A 378 -4.01 -7.06 3.05
CA SER A 378 -4.85 -8.25 3.12
C SER A 378 -6.18 -8.05 3.88
N GLY A 379 -6.41 -6.85 4.43
CA GLY A 379 -7.69 -6.46 5.02
C GLY A 379 -8.64 -5.87 3.98
N GLU A 380 -9.94 -6.18 4.08
CA GLU A 380 -10.98 -5.63 3.22
C GLU A 380 -11.07 -4.10 3.39
N HIS A 381 -11.20 -3.34 2.30
CA HIS A 381 -11.14 -1.87 2.29
C HIS A 381 -9.87 -1.27 2.94
N GLY A 382 -8.80 -2.06 3.08
CA GLY A 382 -7.53 -1.58 3.62
C GLY A 382 -6.78 -0.66 2.65
N ILE A 383 -6.07 0.33 3.19
CA ILE A 383 -5.28 1.28 2.40
C ILE A 383 -3.87 1.40 2.95
N ALA A 384 -2.87 1.03 2.15
CA ALA A 384 -1.45 1.26 2.45
C ALA A 384 -0.84 2.23 1.45
N SER A 385 -0.10 3.22 1.92
CA SER A 385 0.63 4.14 1.06
C SER A 385 2.01 4.46 1.64
N GLY A 386 3.06 4.21 0.85
CA GLY A 386 4.44 4.46 1.23
C GLY A 386 5.35 3.27 0.99
N TYR A 387 6.12 2.88 2.00
CA TYR A 387 7.14 1.85 1.91
C TYR A 387 6.93 0.75 2.97
N ASN A 388 6.83 -0.49 2.54
CA ASN A 388 6.77 -1.69 3.40
C ASN A 388 5.67 -1.65 4.50
N ASN A 389 4.53 -1.06 4.23
CA ASN A 389 3.42 -1.12 5.18
C ASN A 389 2.67 -2.46 5.05
N ASN A 390 2.27 -3.03 6.18
CA ASN A 390 1.54 -4.31 6.24
C ASN A 390 0.19 -4.13 6.94
N ILE A 391 -0.89 -4.32 6.18
CA ILE A 391 -2.27 -4.17 6.64
C ILE A 391 -3.00 -5.48 6.51
N SER A 392 -3.46 -6.03 7.62
CA SER A 392 -4.33 -7.20 7.66
C SER A 392 -5.71 -6.93 8.26
N GLY A 393 -5.91 -5.75 8.85
CA GLY A 393 -7.21 -5.35 9.39
C GLY A 393 -8.14 -4.80 8.33
N ASP A 394 -9.44 -5.10 8.43
CA ASP A 394 -10.47 -4.54 7.56
C ASP A 394 -10.69 -3.05 7.85
N PHE A 395 -10.93 -2.24 6.81
CA PHE A 395 -11.07 -0.79 6.91
C PHE A 395 -9.89 -0.10 7.59
N ALA A 396 -8.71 -0.74 7.58
CA ALA A 396 -7.50 -0.22 8.20
C ALA A 396 -6.66 0.60 7.21
N SER A 397 -5.85 1.51 7.74
CA SER A 397 -5.03 2.41 6.92
C SER A 397 -3.61 2.53 7.45
N ALA A 398 -2.62 2.52 6.54
CA ALA A 398 -1.22 2.80 6.87
C ALA A 398 -0.62 3.78 5.86
N PHE A 399 -0.04 4.87 6.36
CA PHE A 399 0.64 5.87 5.57
C PHE A 399 2.06 6.11 6.07
N GLY A 400 3.07 5.92 5.20
CA GLY A 400 4.47 6.13 5.51
C GLY A 400 5.34 4.89 5.35
N THR A 401 6.15 4.55 6.35
CA THR A 401 7.17 3.52 6.22
C THR A 401 7.05 2.45 7.30
N GLU A 402 7.06 1.18 6.89
CA GLU A 402 7.15 0.02 7.81
C GLU A 402 6.06 0.00 8.90
N ASN A 403 4.87 0.49 8.60
CA ASN A 403 3.76 0.42 9.54
C ASN A 403 3.03 -0.92 9.44
N THR A 404 2.63 -1.46 10.57
CA THR A 404 1.83 -2.69 10.66
C THR A 404 0.47 -2.39 11.29
N VAL A 405 -0.62 -2.69 10.60
CA VAL A 405 -1.98 -2.52 11.10
C VAL A 405 -2.75 -3.82 10.92
N SER A 406 -3.03 -4.50 12.03
CA SER A 406 -3.59 -5.85 12.00
C SER A 406 -5.06 -5.95 12.42
N ASN A 407 -5.70 -4.86 12.82
CA ASN A 407 -7.08 -4.91 13.29
C ASN A 407 -7.99 -3.90 12.59
N ILE A 408 -9.28 -4.12 12.75
CA ILE A 408 -10.35 -3.42 12.04
C ILE A 408 -10.40 -1.92 12.39
N ARG A 409 -10.68 -1.05 11.38
CA ARG A 409 -10.87 0.40 11.51
C ARG A 409 -9.73 1.12 12.23
N SER A 410 -8.52 0.62 12.05
CA SER A 410 -7.34 1.14 12.72
C SER A 410 -6.42 1.86 11.75
N ALA A 411 -5.61 2.80 12.26
CA ALA A 411 -4.74 3.59 11.41
C ALA A 411 -3.32 3.74 11.95
N ALA A 412 -2.34 3.69 11.05
CA ALA A 412 -0.94 4.02 11.33
C ALA A 412 -0.44 5.07 10.35
N VAL A 413 0.17 6.14 10.85
CA VAL A 413 0.76 7.20 10.03
C VAL A 413 2.16 7.53 10.51
N GLY A 414 3.14 7.51 9.62
CA GLY A 414 4.53 7.79 9.93
C GLY A 414 5.43 6.61 9.68
N SER A 415 6.29 6.24 10.60
CA SER A 415 7.25 5.15 10.39
C SER A 415 7.29 4.16 11.56
N ASN A 416 7.34 2.88 11.22
CA ASN A 416 7.51 1.78 12.16
C ASN A 416 6.45 1.72 13.27
N ASN A 417 5.22 2.13 12.96
CA ASN A 417 4.12 2.06 13.90
C ASN A 417 3.42 0.69 13.83
N THR A 418 3.03 0.15 14.98
CA THR A 418 2.31 -1.11 15.09
C THR A 418 0.94 -0.87 15.73
N VAL A 419 -0.12 -1.25 15.03
CA VAL A 419 -1.50 -1.16 15.51
C VAL A 419 -2.14 -2.53 15.44
N SER A 420 -2.45 -3.10 16.60
CA SER A 420 -3.13 -4.39 16.73
C SER A 420 -4.45 -4.32 17.50
N GLY A 421 -4.79 -3.15 18.04
CA GLY A 421 -6.09 -2.91 18.67
C GLY A 421 -7.17 -2.51 17.66
N GLU A 422 -8.41 -2.85 17.92
CA GLU A 422 -9.58 -2.44 17.14
C GLU A 422 -9.83 -0.92 17.31
N VAL A 423 -10.16 -0.20 16.22
CA VAL A 423 -10.42 1.26 16.20
C VAL A 423 -9.29 2.06 16.87
N SER A 424 -8.04 1.65 16.61
CA SER A 424 -6.87 2.20 17.28
C SER A 424 -5.94 2.92 16.31
N ASN A 425 -5.20 3.89 16.80
CA ASN A 425 -4.36 4.74 15.96
C ASN A 425 -2.94 4.86 16.49
N ALA A 426 -1.96 4.83 15.59
CA ALA A 426 -0.56 5.11 15.88
C ALA A 426 -0.03 6.14 14.88
N PHE A 427 0.35 7.34 15.35
CA PHE A 427 0.85 8.43 14.53
C PHE A 427 2.23 8.88 14.94
N GLY A 428 3.21 8.86 14.04
CA GLY A 428 4.57 9.30 14.24
C GLY A 428 5.60 8.20 14.01
N TYR A 429 6.50 7.98 14.95
CA TYR A 429 7.59 7.03 14.81
C TYR A 429 7.58 5.98 15.94
N ASN A 430 7.62 4.71 15.56
CA ASN A 430 7.78 3.57 16.47
C ASN A 430 6.72 3.51 17.59
N ASN A 431 5.47 3.89 17.28
CA ASN A 431 4.38 3.81 18.24
C ASN A 431 3.68 2.45 18.18
N THR A 432 3.22 1.96 19.33
CA THR A 432 2.48 0.70 19.44
C THR A 432 1.11 0.94 20.06
N ALA A 433 0.04 0.68 19.32
CA ALA A 433 -1.34 0.76 19.76
C ALA A 433 -1.95 -0.66 19.73
N SER A 434 -1.86 -1.41 20.85
CA SER A 434 -2.29 -2.80 20.92
C SER A 434 -3.62 -3.03 21.65
N GLY A 435 -4.05 -2.08 22.46
CA GLY A 435 -5.40 -2.10 23.04
C GLY A 435 -6.46 -1.60 22.07
N ASN A 436 -7.73 -1.97 22.27
CA ASN A 436 -8.83 -1.45 21.46
C ASN A 436 -9.15 0.00 21.84
N TYR A 437 -9.54 0.82 20.86
CA TYR A 437 -9.87 2.25 20.98
C TYR A 437 -8.73 3.11 21.52
N THR A 438 -7.47 2.76 21.17
CA THR A 438 -6.29 3.42 21.70
C THR A 438 -5.64 4.39 20.73
N ASN A 439 -4.92 5.38 21.27
CA ASN A 439 -4.15 6.33 20.50
C ASN A 439 -2.70 6.37 20.99
N ALA A 440 -1.74 6.04 20.14
CA ALA A 440 -0.31 6.19 20.38
C ALA A 440 0.26 7.20 19.39
N ILE A 441 0.55 8.42 19.85
CA ILE A 441 0.87 9.56 18.98
C ILE A 441 2.20 10.19 19.36
N GLY A 442 3.15 10.27 18.41
CA GLY A 442 4.45 10.91 18.57
C GLY A 442 5.60 9.95 18.35
N TYR A 443 6.49 9.78 19.30
CA TYR A 443 7.67 8.96 19.19
C TYR A 443 7.71 7.86 20.27
N ASN A 444 7.77 6.61 19.87
CA ASN A 444 7.93 5.44 20.74
C ASN A 444 6.91 5.37 21.90
N ASN A 445 5.65 5.68 21.61
CA ASN A 445 4.55 5.57 22.59
C ASN A 445 3.92 4.20 22.52
N GLN A 446 3.42 3.70 23.67
CA GLN A 446 2.81 2.36 23.77
C GLN A 446 1.47 2.44 24.48
N THR A 447 0.42 1.88 23.88
CA THR A 447 -0.92 1.73 24.47
C THR A 447 -1.36 0.28 24.38
N GLN A 448 -1.64 -0.34 25.53
CA GLN A 448 -2.00 -1.75 25.61
C GLN A 448 -3.43 -2.01 26.13
N ALA A 449 -3.98 -1.09 26.88
CA ALA A 449 -5.31 -1.23 27.46
C ALA A 449 -6.42 -0.60 26.62
N PHE A 450 -7.65 -1.02 26.83
CA PHE A 450 -8.84 -0.46 26.19
C PHE A 450 -8.95 1.05 26.45
N ALA A 451 -9.28 1.82 25.40
CA ALA A 451 -9.51 3.27 25.42
C ALA A 451 -8.36 4.11 26.01
N SER A 452 -7.14 3.61 26.02
CA SER A 452 -5.98 4.33 26.54
C SER A 452 -5.30 5.21 25.49
N SER A 453 -4.60 6.26 25.95
CA SER A 453 -3.86 7.18 25.09
C SER A 453 -2.44 7.39 25.58
N ALA A 454 -1.47 7.36 24.65
CA ALA A 454 -0.07 7.71 24.89
C ALA A 454 0.38 8.72 23.84
N ILE A 455 0.62 9.97 24.23
CA ILE A 455 0.85 11.07 23.29
C ILE A 455 2.13 11.82 23.64
N GLY A 456 3.08 11.91 22.69
CA GLY A 456 4.33 12.65 22.84
C GLY A 456 5.54 11.75 22.60
N TYR A 457 6.44 11.67 23.57
CA TYR A 457 7.71 10.95 23.46
C TYR A 457 7.82 9.86 24.54
N GLN A 458 7.93 8.60 24.14
CA GLN A 458 8.15 7.43 25.02
C GLN A 458 7.12 7.29 26.15
N ASN A 459 5.87 7.63 25.93
CA ASN A 459 4.81 7.44 26.91
C ASN A 459 4.26 6.00 26.85
N LYS A 460 3.81 5.49 27.99
CA LYS A 460 3.34 4.10 28.11
C LYS A 460 2.04 4.00 28.89
N ALA A 461 1.03 3.40 28.29
CA ALA A 461 -0.19 2.93 28.93
C ALA A 461 -0.17 1.40 28.92
N THR A 462 -0.02 0.78 30.12
CA THR A 462 0.09 -0.68 30.24
C THR A 462 -1.27 -1.40 30.06
N ALA A 463 -1.25 -2.72 30.04
CA ALA A 463 -2.43 -3.53 29.80
C ALA A 463 -3.61 -3.33 30.81
N SER A 464 -3.31 -2.86 32.03
CA SER A 464 -4.34 -2.53 33.04
C SER A 464 -4.81 -1.07 32.99
N ALA A 465 -4.20 -0.23 32.16
CA ALA A 465 -4.47 1.22 32.06
C ALA A 465 -5.71 1.56 31.22
N VAL A 466 -6.85 0.93 31.53
CA VAL A 466 -8.12 1.15 30.82
C VAL A 466 -8.53 2.61 30.94
N SER A 467 -8.91 3.25 29.84
CA SER A 467 -9.32 4.65 29.77
C SER A 467 -8.29 5.63 30.39
N ALA A 468 -7.03 5.29 30.35
CA ALA A 468 -5.92 6.06 30.91
C ALA A 468 -5.19 6.90 29.87
N SER A 469 -4.56 8.00 30.31
CA SER A 469 -3.85 8.92 29.43
C SER A 469 -2.43 9.21 29.92
N ALA A 470 -1.43 8.99 29.05
CA ALA A 470 -0.05 9.36 29.23
C ALA A 470 0.37 10.38 28.17
N VAL A 471 0.58 11.65 28.56
CA VAL A 471 0.81 12.73 27.60
C VAL A 471 2.07 13.52 27.96
N GLY A 472 2.97 13.68 26.99
CA GLY A 472 4.21 14.43 27.15
C GLY A 472 5.43 13.57 26.90
N ARG A 473 6.36 13.46 27.84
CA ARG A 473 7.60 12.70 27.68
C ARG A 473 7.78 11.65 28.77
N SER A 474 7.93 10.41 28.37
CA SER A 474 8.28 9.28 29.25
C SER A 474 7.33 9.12 30.45
N ASN A 475 6.05 9.39 30.24
CA ASN A 475 5.03 9.16 31.25
C ASN A 475 4.55 7.70 31.21
N GLU A 476 4.22 7.14 32.37
CA GLU A 476 3.68 5.78 32.52
C GLU A 476 2.34 5.81 33.27
N VAL A 477 1.33 5.20 32.66
CA VAL A 477 0.06 4.91 33.32
C VAL A 477 -0.14 3.40 33.34
N SER A 478 -0.55 2.86 34.50
CA SER A 478 -0.60 1.41 34.67
C SER A 478 -1.88 0.87 35.33
N ASN A 479 -2.88 1.73 35.49
CA ASN A 479 -4.17 1.31 36.01
C ASN A 479 -5.33 2.09 35.37
N GLU A 480 -6.55 1.65 35.58
CA GLU A 480 -7.77 2.25 35.02
C GLU A 480 -7.93 3.73 35.41
N TYR A 481 -8.38 4.55 34.46
CA TYR A 481 -8.60 5.99 34.60
C TYR A 481 -7.39 6.77 35.10
N ALA A 482 -6.19 6.19 35.06
CA ALA A 482 -4.96 6.89 35.47
C ALA A 482 -4.50 7.92 34.43
N ASN A 483 -4.01 9.07 34.90
CA ASN A 483 -3.58 10.13 34.02
C ASN A 483 -2.18 10.63 34.38
N ALA A 484 -1.28 10.71 33.41
CA ALA A 484 0.07 11.24 33.56
C ALA A 484 0.38 12.25 32.47
N PHE A 485 0.59 13.51 32.85
CA PHE A 485 0.84 14.62 31.93
C PHE A 485 2.12 15.39 32.28
N GLY A 486 3.00 15.56 31.28
CA GLY A 486 4.26 16.29 31.45
C GLY A 486 5.45 15.40 31.13
N ALA A 487 6.40 15.28 32.05
CA ALA A 487 7.59 14.48 31.81
C ALA A 487 7.90 13.52 32.97
N LEU A 488 8.21 12.27 32.65
CA LEU A 488 8.66 11.27 33.64
C LEU A 488 7.64 10.98 34.77
N ASN A 489 6.36 11.26 34.53
CA ASN A 489 5.31 11.02 35.53
C ASN A 489 4.86 9.56 35.50
N LYS A 490 4.52 9.05 36.68
CA LYS A 490 3.98 7.70 36.85
C LYS A 490 2.64 7.75 37.59
N ALA A 491 1.56 7.34 36.95
CA ALA A 491 0.25 7.18 37.57
C ALA A 491 -0.12 5.70 37.53
N SER A 492 0.00 5.03 38.68
CA SER A 492 -0.21 3.57 38.79
C SER A 492 -1.39 3.17 39.71
N GLY A 493 -2.00 4.11 40.40
CA GLY A 493 -3.26 3.87 41.11
C GLY A 493 -4.48 3.99 40.18
N SER A 494 -5.57 3.28 40.47
CA SER A 494 -6.83 3.49 39.78
C SER A 494 -7.30 4.94 39.93
N SER A 495 -7.72 5.61 38.86
CA SER A 495 -8.13 7.02 38.85
C SER A 495 -7.07 7.98 39.40
N SER A 496 -5.81 7.60 39.36
CA SER A 496 -4.70 8.47 39.82
C SER A 496 -4.29 9.51 38.81
N SER A 497 -3.72 10.62 39.26
CA SER A 497 -3.30 11.73 38.43
C SER A 497 -1.88 12.19 38.76
N ALA A 498 -0.97 12.20 37.79
CA ALA A 498 0.39 12.69 37.92
C ALA A 498 0.68 13.77 36.88
N PHE A 499 0.80 15.02 37.28
CA PHE A 499 0.97 16.19 36.41
C PHE A 499 2.24 16.97 36.70
N GLY A 500 3.06 17.21 35.70
CA GLY A 500 4.28 17.98 35.78
C GLY A 500 5.52 17.19 35.44
N VAL A 501 6.52 17.15 36.30
CA VAL A 501 7.78 16.42 36.02
C VAL A 501 8.12 15.48 37.16
N ASN A 502 8.34 14.23 36.82
CA ASN A 502 8.79 13.17 37.72
C ASN A 502 7.88 12.96 38.95
N ASN A 503 6.57 13.05 38.76
CA ASN A 503 5.58 12.81 39.80
C ASN A 503 5.14 11.35 39.81
N ASN A 504 4.93 10.76 41.00
CA ASN A 504 4.47 9.39 41.20
C ASN A 504 3.13 9.34 41.93
N ALA A 505 2.04 9.04 41.23
CA ALA A 505 0.71 8.84 41.82
C ALA A 505 0.42 7.32 41.84
N LEU A 506 0.76 6.71 43.01
CA LEU A 506 0.73 5.24 43.16
C LEU A 506 -0.55 4.72 43.79
N GLY A 507 -1.19 5.51 44.64
CA GLY A 507 -2.44 5.16 45.31
C GLY A 507 -3.65 5.37 44.39
N SER A 508 -4.73 4.64 44.64
CA SER A 508 -6.02 4.87 43.94
C SER A 508 -6.57 6.28 44.32
N PHE A 509 -7.07 6.99 43.33
CA PHE A 509 -7.55 8.35 43.43
C PHE A 509 -6.45 9.37 43.93
N ALA A 510 -5.18 8.97 43.84
CA ALA A 510 -4.06 9.84 44.27
C ALA A 510 -3.74 10.90 43.24
N SER A 511 -3.33 12.08 43.71
CA SER A 511 -2.98 13.23 42.90
C SER A 511 -1.57 13.72 43.20
N ALA A 512 -0.66 13.69 42.22
CA ALA A 512 0.70 14.25 42.32
C ALA A 512 0.88 15.34 41.25
N LEU A 513 1.04 16.60 41.69
CA LEU A 513 1.09 17.76 40.80
C LEU A 513 2.33 18.59 41.03
N GLY A 514 3.18 18.83 40.04
CA GLY A 514 4.34 19.70 40.08
C GLY A 514 5.64 18.98 39.73
N TYR A 515 6.61 18.98 40.63
CA TYR A 515 7.94 18.40 40.40
C TYR A 515 8.30 17.39 41.49
N GLN A 516 8.64 16.16 41.10
CA GLN A 516 9.12 15.10 42.01
C GLN A 516 8.17 14.77 43.19
N ASN A 517 6.88 14.91 43.04
CA ASN A 517 5.91 14.57 44.08
C ASN A 517 5.58 13.07 44.03
N THR A 518 5.37 12.49 45.21
CA THR A 518 4.96 11.07 45.35
C THR A 518 3.71 10.96 46.22
N THR A 519 2.70 10.21 45.69
CA THR A 519 1.50 9.87 46.44
C THR A 519 1.29 8.36 46.40
N ALA A 520 1.37 7.70 47.53
CA ALA A 520 1.15 6.25 47.61
C ALA A 520 -0.17 5.86 48.29
N GLY A 521 -0.72 6.79 49.07
CA GLY A 521 -1.96 6.56 49.80
C GLY A 521 -3.22 6.68 48.93
N TYR A 522 -4.28 5.95 49.31
CA TYR A 522 -5.61 6.10 48.75
C TYR A 522 -6.10 7.54 48.96
N LEU A 523 -6.59 8.22 47.91
CA LEU A 523 -6.97 9.65 47.93
C LEU A 523 -5.86 10.58 48.45
N GLY A 524 -4.61 10.20 48.32
CA GLY A 524 -3.46 11.03 48.68
C GLY A 524 -3.25 12.17 47.68
N SER A 525 -2.78 13.34 48.19
CA SER A 525 -2.52 14.50 47.35
C SER A 525 -1.14 15.08 47.66
N ALA A 526 -0.29 15.25 46.66
CA ALA A 526 1.02 15.92 46.75
C ALA A 526 1.14 16.98 45.67
N VAL A 527 1.25 18.23 46.03
CA VAL A 527 1.25 19.38 45.12
C VAL A 527 2.43 20.31 45.41
N GLY A 528 3.20 20.66 44.40
CA GLY A 528 4.35 21.52 44.50
C GLY A 528 5.63 20.83 44.09
N ALA A 529 6.66 20.79 44.91
CA ALA A 529 7.92 20.15 44.59
C ALA A 529 8.39 19.20 45.69
N SER A 530 8.81 18.00 45.34
CA SER A 530 9.41 16.99 46.21
C SER A 530 8.53 16.60 47.43
N ASN A 531 7.23 16.69 47.29
CA ASN A 531 6.29 16.32 48.36
C ASN A 531 6.00 14.83 48.34
N ASN A 532 5.80 14.23 49.49
CA ASN A 532 5.46 12.81 49.66
C ASN A 532 4.21 12.65 50.55
N ALA A 533 3.09 12.22 49.94
CA ALA A 533 1.84 11.85 50.63
C ALA A 533 1.67 10.34 50.59
N SER A 534 2.28 9.61 51.53
CA SER A 534 2.38 8.15 51.47
C SER A 534 1.24 7.38 52.13
N ALA A 535 0.47 8.05 53.01
CA ALA A 535 -0.64 7.41 53.69
C ALA A 535 -2.00 7.72 53.00
N ASN A 536 -3.02 6.93 53.35
CA ASN A 536 -4.39 7.17 52.85
C ASN A 536 -4.91 8.52 53.32
N TYR A 537 -5.54 9.27 52.45
CA TYR A 537 -6.09 10.62 52.67
C TYR A 537 -5.04 11.66 53.05
N ALA A 538 -3.75 11.36 52.88
CA ALA A 538 -2.68 12.28 53.20
C ALA A 538 -2.54 13.42 52.18
N SER A 539 -2.22 14.61 52.66
CA SER A 539 -2.03 15.83 51.82
C SER A 539 -0.68 16.47 52.10
N ALA A 540 0.13 16.63 51.04
CA ALA A 540 1.44 17.31 51.12
C ALA A 540 1.52 18.39 50.03
N PHE A 541 1.55 19.68 50.46
CA PHE A 541 1.53 20.83 49.56
C PHE A 541 2.68 21.78 49.79
N GLY A 542 3.44 22.13 48.77
CA GLY A 542 4.52 23.07 48.81
C GLY A 542 5.84 22.45 48.35
N TYR A 543 6.87 22.52 49.21
CA TYR A 543 8.21 22.01 48.91
C TYR A 543 8.69 21.01 49.97
N GLY A 544 9.05 19.80 49.56
CA GLY A 544 9.71 18.83 50.42
C GLY A 544 8.87 18.33 51.61
N ASN A 545 7.55 18.44 51.54
CA ASN A 545 6.66 18.01 52.62
C ASN A 545 6.43 16.49 52.61
N ALA A 546 6.36 15.89 53.79
CA ALA A 546 6.09 14.47 53.98
C ALA A 546 4.84 14.24 54.84
N ALA A 547 3.75 13.77 54.24
CA ALA A 547 2.53 13.35 54.92
C ALA A 547 2.41 11.82 54.89
N SER A 548 2.87 11.18 55.96
CA SER A 548 2.90 9.71 56.07
C SER A 548 1.91 9.13 57.09
N GLY A 549 1.17 10.01 57.79
CA GLY A 549 0.09 9.61 58.69
C GLY A 549 -1.25 9.49 57.96
N TYR A 550 -2.12 8.59 58.39
CA TYR A 550 -3.50 8.50 57.91
C TYR A 550 -4.23 9.83 58.09
N VAL A 551 -4.79 10.42 57.01
CA VAL A 551 -5.33 11.81 57.01
C VAL A 551 -4.31 12.84 57.45
N GLY A 552 -3.01 12.58 57.23
CA GLY A 552 -1.94 13.53 57.61
C GLY A 552 -1.83 14.69 56.62
N ASN A 553 -1.61 15.92 57.13
CA ASN A 553 -1.51 17.11 56.33
C ASN A 553 -0.16 17.82 56.54
N ALA A 554 0.59 18.00 55.47
CA ALA A 554 1.88 18.70 55.48
C ALA A 554 1.88 19.84 54.46
N PHE A 555 1.80 21.10 54.88
CA PHE A 555 1.65 22.27 54.03
C PHE A 555 2.77 23.29 54.23
N GLY A 556 3.43 23.70 53.19
CA GLY A 556 4.49 24.69 53.21
C GLY A 556 5.82 24.12 52.71
N SER A 557 6.87 24.20 53.50
CA SER A 557 8.19 23.70 53.11
C SER A 557 8.79 22.79 54.19
N MET A 558 9.23 21.59 53.75
CA MET A 558 9.96 20.63 54.59
C MET A 558 9.18 20.15 55.83
N ASN A 559 7.84 20.19 55.80
CA ASN A 559 7.00 19.73 56.90
C ASN A 559 6.84 18.19 56.88
N LYS A 560 6.73 17.59 58.03
CA LYS A 560 6.52 16.16 58.23
C LYS A 560 5.30 15.88 59.13
N ALA A 561 4.24 15.35 58.53
CA ALA A 561 3.05 14.91 59.23
C ALA A 561 2.99 13.38 59.20
N SER A 562 3.52 12.71 60.23
CA SER A 562 3.62 11.26 60.29
C SER A 562 2.61 10.59 61.24
N GLY A 563 1.96 11.37 62.13
CA GLY A 563 0.88 10.87 62.95
C GLY A 563 -0.45 10.77 62.19
N SER A 564 -1.32 9.85 62.55
CA SER A 564 -2.69 9.80 62.02
C SER A 564 -3.45 11.08 62.41
N TYR A 565 -4.12 11.71 61.43
CA TYR A 565 -4.80 12.97 61.59
C TYR A 565 -3.87 14.14 62.01
N ALA A 566 -2.56 14.02 61.77
CA ALA A 566 -1.59 15.04 62.10
C ALA A 566 -1.54 16.16 61.07
N SER A 567 -1.24 17.39 61.51
CA SER A 567 -1.08 18.54 60.66
C SER A 567 0.27 19.23 60.90
N ALA A 568 1.10 19.31 59.86
CA ALA A 568 2.36 20.06 59.88
C ALA A 568 2.30 21.20 58.86
N VAL A 569 2.24 22.46 59.28
CA VAL A 569 1.98 23.60 58.39
C VAL A 569 3.02 24.69 58.59
N GLY A 570 3.69 25.13 57.51
CA GLY A 570 4.67 26.20 57.56
C GLY A 570 6.05 25.76 57.05
N TYR A 571 7.08 25.89 57.83
CA TYR A 571 8.45 25.53 57.47
C TYR A 571 9.05 24.56 58.48
N GLN A 572 9.56 23.44 58.04
CA GLN A 572 10.28 22.43 58.84
C GLN A 572 9.53 21.92 60.10
N ASN A 573 8.20 21.90 60.08
CA ASN A 573 7.40 21.39 61.19
C ASN A 573 7.32 19.87 61.17
N THR A 574 7.32 19.24 62.33
CA THR A 574 7.14 17.79 62.50
C THR A 574 5.94 17.50 63.41
N ALA A 575 4.91 16.87 62.86
CA ALA A 575 3.75 16.42 63.62
C ALA A 575 3.72 14.86 63.50
N SER A 576 4.24 14.19 64.55
CA SER A 576 4.37 12.74 64.57
C SER A 576 3.39 11.98 65.45
N GLY A 577 2.76 12.71 66.37
CA GLY A 577 1.70 12.15 67.21
C GLY A 577 0.35 12.02 66.50
N VAL A 578 -0.49 11.14 66.99
CA VAL A 578 -1.87 11.03 66.49
C VAL A 578 -2.64 12.30 66.79
N LYS A 579 -3.33 12.89 65.82
CA LYS A 579 -4.06 14.16 65.93
C LYS A 579 -3.20 15.32 66.42
N SER A 580 -1.88 15.28 66.14
CA SER A 580 -0.97 16.36 66.51
C SER A 580 -0.92 17.47 65.46
N ASN A 581 -0.66 18.70 65.89
CA ASN A 581 -0.53 19.85 65.04
C ASN A 581 0.83 20.56 65.31
N ALA A 582 1.61 20.75 64.26
CA ALA A 582 2.84 21.52 64.26
C ALA A 582 2.71 22.64 63.22
N ILE A 583 2.52 23.90 63.65
CA ILE A 583 2.16 25.00 62.76
C ILE A 583 3.12 26.18 62.99
N GLY A 584 3.77 26.61 61.90
CA GLY A 584 4.69 27.75 61.89
C GLY A 584 6.09 27.38 61.39
N ASN A 585 7.13 27.60 62.19
CA ASN A 585 8.50 27.35 61.80
C ASN A 585 9.20 26.39 62.78
N GLU A 586 9.74 25.28 62.27
CA GLU A 586 10.58 24.34 63.07
C GLU A 586 9.88 23.76 64.34
N ASN A 587 8.57 23.65 64.37
CA ASN A 587 7.82 23.07 65.48
C ASN A 587 7.82 21.54 65.43
N THR A 588 7.86 20.90 66.58
CA THR A 588 7.75 19.44 66.75
C THR A 588 6.59 19.11 67.69
N ALA A 589 5.64 18.34 67.24
CA ALA A 589 4.52 17.79 67.98
C ALA A 589 4.56 16.26 67.87
N SER A 590 5.04 15.54 68.88
CA SER A 590 5.45 14.13 68.75
C SER A 590 4.52 13.13 69.39
N GLU A 591 3.67 13.53 70.32
CA GLU A 591 2.70 12.63 70.99
C GLU A 591 1.25 12.92 70.55
N GLU A 592 0.33 12.06 70.98
CA GLU A 592 -1.07 12.16 70.64
C GLU A 592 -1.73 13.43 71.23
N TYR A 593 -2.54 14.10 70.44
CA TYR A 593 -3.24 15.38 70.75
C TYR A 593 -2.32 16.57 71.03
N THR A 594 -1.07 16.53 70.58
CA THR A 594 -0.14 17.66 70.80
C THR A 594 -0.33 18.80 69.81
N ASN A 595 -0.14 20.04 70.30
CA ASN A 595 -0.16 21.22 69.45
C ASN A 595 1.14 22.02 69.66
N ALA A 596 1.90 22.24 68.60
CA ALA A 596 3.07 23.10 68.60
C ALA A 596 2.88 24.23 67.58
N VAL A 597 2.62 25.45 68.00
CA VAL A 597 2.25 26.56 67.13
C VAL A 597 3.17 27.76 67.32
N GLY A 598 3.80 28.22 66.27
CA GLY A 598 4.74 29.33 66.29
C GLY A 598 6.09 29.01 65.71
N ALA A 599 7.18 29.20 66.46
CA ALA A 599 8.51 28.86 66.00
C ALA A 599 9.32 28.03 66.96
N GLY A 600 9.94 26.97 66.56
CA GLY A 600 10.87 26.18 67.36
C GLY A 600 10.24 25.47 68.58
N ASN A 601 8.91 25.38 68.67
CA ASN A 601 8.26 24.69 69.79
C ASN A 601 8.42 23.18 69.70
N ARG A 602 8.68 22.55 70.83
CA ARG A 602 8.81 21.08 70.95
C ARG A 602 7.80 20.54 71.99
N VAL A 603 6.86 19.79 71.52
CA VAL A 603 5.79 19.19 72.35
C VAL A 603 5.84 17.68 72.23
N SER A 604 6.17 17.01 73.34
CA SER A 604 6.26 15.55 73.42
C SER A 604 5.42 14.92 74.56
N GLY A 605 4.67 15.76 75.30
CA GLY A 605 3.72 15.25 76.30
C GLY A 605 2.33 14.96 75.65
N TYR A 606 1.64 13.89 76.04
CA TYR A 606 0.30 13.57 75.60
C TYR A 606 -0.69 14.71 75.85
N ALA A 607 -1.51 15.06 74.89
CA ALA A 607 -2.55 16.12 74.97
C ALA A 607 -2.00 17.50 75.43
N SER A 608 -0.78 17.82 75.03
CA SER A 608 -0.08 19.05 75.43
C SER A 608 0.03 20.06 74.29
N SER A 609 0.27 21.36 74.70
CA SER A 609 0.28 22.43 73.69
C SER A 609 1.38 23.43 73.96
N ALA A 610 2.05 23.90 72.89
CA ALA A 610 2.97 25.06 72.96
C ALA A 610 2.59 26.09 71.89
N PHE A 611 2.44 27.33 72.27
CA PHE A 611 2.15 28.47 71.43
C PHE A 611 3.21 29.56 71.62
N GLY A 612 3.87 29.96 70.54
CA GLY A 612 4.90 31.01 70.61
C GLY A 612 6.22 30.55 69.98
N ASN A 613 7.32 30.84 70.73
CA ASN A 613 8.65 30.57 70.19
C ASN A 613 9.49 29.72 71.16
N ASN A 614 10.16 28.67 70.65
CA ASN A 614 11.13 27.84 71.40
C ASN A 614 10.61 27.26 72.74
N ASN A 615 9.30 27.00 72.83
CA ASN A 615 8.76 26.37 74.04
C ASN A 615 9.02 24.82 73.96
N GLU A 616 9.38 24.24 75.10
CA GLU A 616 9.52 22.79 75.23
C GLU A 616 8.54 22.23 76.27
N VAL A 617 7.66 21.36 75.81
CA VAL A 617 6.63 20.75 76.65
C VAL A 617 6.75 19.22 76.57
N THR A 618 7.28 18.61 77.64
CA THR A 618 7.50 17.12 77.66
C THR A 618 6.48 16.35 78.49
N ALA A 619 5.72 17.11 79.31
CA ALA A 619 4.73 16.53 80.21
C ALA A 619 3.34 16.41 79.54
N GLU A 620 2.57 15.46 80.03
CA GLU A 620 1.16 15.26 79.63
C GLU A 620 0.24 16.38 80.12
N PHE A 621 -0.77 16.75 79.31
CA PHE A 621 -1.78 17.79 79.62
C PHE A 621 -1.19 19.17 79.98
N ALA A 622 0.00 19.46 79.52
CA ALA A 622 0.70 20.66 79.78
C ALA A 622 0.58 21.70 78.64
N SER A 623 0.61 23.01 79.02
CA SER A 623 0.51 24.08 78.02
C SER A 623 1.52 25.19 78.21
N ALA A 624 2.27 25.53 77.15
CA ALA A 624 3.20 26.68 77.13
C ALA A 624 2.71 27.72 76.16
N PHE A 625 2.69 29.02 76.64
CA PHE A 625 2.37 30.16 75.81
C PHE A 625 3.45 31.20 75.96
N GLY A 626 4.12 31.60 74.87
CA GLY A 626 5.14 32.62 74.88
C GLY A 626 6.44 32.17 74.26
N HIS A 627 7.54 32.46 74.90
CA HIS A 627 8.87 32.20 74.37
C HIS A 627 9.75 31.40 75.35
N SER A 628 10.40 30.34 74.86
CA SER A 628 11.40 29.58 75.63
C SER A 628 10.89 28.94 76.93
N ASN A 629 9.60 28.72 77.08
CA ASN A 629 9.09 28.08 78.29
C ASN A 629 9.39 26.57 78.24
N ASN A 630 9.83 25.96 79.32
CA ASN A 630 10.14 24.54 79.44
C ASN A 630 9.23 23.87 80.51
N ILE A 631 8.40 22.96 80.08
CA ILE A 631 7.44 22.29 80.97
C ILE A 631 7.64 20.78 80.94
N SER A 632 7.99 20.21 82.09
CA SER A 632 8.12 18.79 82.35
C SER A 632 7.18 18.23 83.39
N GLY A 633 6.41 19.11 84.01
CA GLY A 633 5.40 18.75 85.04
C GLY A 633 4.05 18.36 84.45
N TYR A 634 3.44 17.29 84.95
CA TYR A 634 2.10 16.82 84.54
C TYR A 634 1.00 17.83 84.80
N VAL A 635 0.11 18.07 83.83
CA VAL A 635 -1.00 19.08 83.94
C VAL A 635 -0.51 20.50 84.27
N SER A 636 0.63 20.88 83.73
CA SER A 636 1.28 22.18 84.17
C SER A 636 1.28 23.22 83.01
N ASN A 637 1.34 24.51 83.39
CA ASN A 637 1.22 25.56 82.41
C ASN A 637 2.32 26.60 82.56
N ALA A 638 2.82 27.14 81.46
CA ALA A 638 3.72 28.28 81.45
C ALA A 638 3.21 29.34 80.47
N LEU A 639 3.13 30.59 80.93
CA LEU A 639 2.74 31.72 80.10
C LEU A 639 3.77 32.86 80.26
N GLY A 640 4.46 33.18 79.15
CA GLY A 640 5.42 34.29 79.18
C GLY A 640 6.75 33.94 78.54
N TYR A 641 7.85 34.34 79.16
CA TYR A 641 9.18 34.16 78.61
C TYR A 641 10.10 33.36 79.53
N ASP A 642 10.73 32.32 79.02
CA ASP A 642 11.78 31.55 79.69
C ASP A 642 11.35 31.00 81.07
N ASN A 643 10.12 30.52 81.18
CA ASN A 643 9.65 29.88 82.40
C ASN A 643 9.95 28.34 82.37
N ALA A 644 10.42 27.82 83.45
CA ALA A 644 10.64 26.41 83.68
C ALA A 644 9.65 25.80 84.68
N VAL A 645 8.85 24.85 84.29
CA VAL A 645 7.83 24.22 85.15
C VAL A 645 8.07 22.70 85.13
N SER A 646 8.64 22.16 86.21
CA SER A 646 8.88 20.73 86.36
C SER A 646 7.99 20.06 87.41
N GLY A 647 7.26 20.86 88.18
CA GLY A 647 6.32 20.35 89.18
C GLY A 647 4.95 20.03 88.53
N ASP A 648 4.32 18.95 88.96
CA ASP A 648 3.00 18.55 88.54
C ASP A 648 1.89 19.49 88.99
N TYR A 649 0.87 19.70 88.18
CA TYR A 649 -0.23 20.62 88.44
C TYR A 649 0.17 22.10 88.75
N SER A 650 1.30 22.48 88.12
CA SER A 650 1.93 23.74 88.41
C SER A 650 1.85 24.75 87.29
N THR A 651 1.96 26.05 87.66
CA THR A 651 1.80 27.13 86.67
C THR A 651 2.86 28.22 86.86
N ALA A 652 3.48 28.64 85.77
CA ALA A 652 4.34 29.82 85.74
C ALA A 652 3.79 30.87 84.77
N VAL A 653 3.61 32.10 85.25
CA VAL A 653 3.15 33.24 84.45
C VAL A 653 4.12 34.39 84.60
N GLY A 654 4.69 34.90 83.51
CA GLY A 654 5.62 35.98 83.47
C GLY A 654 6.95 35.62 82.85
N LEU A 655 8.07 36.05 83.43
CA LEU A 655 9.37 35.88 82.80
C LEU A 655 10.36 35.17 83.78
N PHE A 656 11.14 34.20 83.25
CA PHE A 656 12.21 33.54 83.99
C PHE A 656 11.78 32.84 85.33
N ASN A 657 10.50 32.47 85.44
CA ASN A 657 10.08 31.69 86.59
C ASN A 657 10.47 30.23 86.48
N ASN A 658 10.94 29.67 87.60
CA ASN A 658 11.31 28.28 87.78
C ASN A 658 10.39 27.61 88.84
N VAL A 659 9.50 26.71 88.41
CA VAL A 659 8.55 26.01 89.32
C VAL A 659 8.84 24.55 89.32
N GLY A 660 9.57 24.06 90.31
CA GLY A 660 9.93 22.67 90.50
C GLY A 660 9.00 21.87 91.42
N GLY A 661 8.27 22.58 92.28
CA GLY A 661 7.33 21.97 93.20
C GLY A 661 5.97 21.62 92.57
N ASN A 662 5.36 20.52 93.01
CA ASN A 662 4.01 20.10 92.54
C ASN A 662 2.93 21.05 93.14
N LEU A 663 1.84 21.25 92.45
CA LEU A 663 0.74 22.14 92.84
C LEU A 663 1.17 23.53 93.13
N SER A 664 2.20 24.04 92.39
CA SER A 664 2.88 25.33 92.74
C SER A 664 2.73 26.35 91.64
N HIS A 665 2.63 27.63 91.97
CA HIS A 665 2.33 28.70 91.02
C HIS A 665 3.22 29.89 91.15
N ALA A 666 3.84 30.31 90.03
CA ALA A 666 4.64 31.55 89.96
C ALA A 666 4.00 32.58 89.02
N PHE A 667 3.88 33.85 89.55
CA PHE A 667 3.39 34.98 88.76
C PHE A 667 4.38 36.15 88.89
N GLY A 668 5.02 36.54 87.72
CA GLY A 668 5.93 37.68 87.72
C GLY A 668 7.24 37.37 87.04
N TYR A 669 8.34 37.87 87.67
CA TYR A 669 9.66 37.76 87.06
C TYR A 669 10.62 36.97 87.95
N GLY A 670 11.33 36.00 87.44
CA GLY A 670 12.43 35.31 88.09
C GLY A 670 12.11 34.56 89.39
N ASN A 671 10.85 34.17 89.59
CA ASN A 671 10.45 33.39 90.75
C ASN A 671 10.96 31.95 90.69
N ASN A 672 11.52 31.43 91.75
CA ASN A 672 12.04 30.07 91.87
C ASN A 672 11.30 29.30 92.98
N ILE A 673 10.46 28.40 92.63
CA ILE A 673 9.63 27.58 93.56
C ILE A 673 10.04 26.12 93.45
N ALA A 674 10.76 25.62 94.43
CA ALA A 674 11.15 24.19 94.48
C ALA A 674 10.28 23.40 95.48
N ALA A 675 9.40 24.08 96.21
CA ALA A 675 8.49 23.49 97.20
C ALA A 675 7.12 23.20 96.59
N ASN A 676 6.43 22.14 97.10
CA ASN A 676 5.09 21.75 96.69
C ASN A 676 3.99 22.65 97.27
N SER A 677 2.82 22.65 96.60
CA SER A 677 1.64 23.43 97.04
C SER A 677 1.94 24.91 97.35
N SER A 678 2.86 25.47 96.59
CA SER A 678 3.42 26.84 96.97
C SER A 678 3.22 27.82 95.81
N SER A 679 3.10 29.09 96.17
CA SER A 679 2.89 30.11 95.16
C SER A 679 3.74 31.36 95.41
N ALA A 680 4.29 31.91 94.29
CA ALA A 680 5.04 33.18 94.35
C ALA A 680 4.44 34.20 93.34
N VAL A 681 4.24 35.42 93.85
CA VAL A 681 3.75 36.56 93.04
C VAL A 681 4.70 37.77 93.23
N GLY A 682 5.28 38.23 92.10
CA GLY A 682 6.23 39.34 92.11
C GLY A 682 7.54 38.99 91.39
N ASN A 683 8.65 39.60 91.79
CA ASN A 683 9.95 39.38 91.13
C ASN A 683 10.97 38.71 92.06
N GLY A 684 11.76 37.76 91.51
CA GLY A 684 12.92 37.19 92.23
C GLY A 684 12.59 36.35 93.43
N ASN A 685 11.35 35.95 93.65
CA ASN A 685 10.96 35.23 94.84
C ASN A 685 11.48 33.74 94.82
N THR A 686 11.99 33.27 95.92
CA THR A 686 12.52 31.95 96.08
C THR A 686 11.80 31.19 97.19
N ILE A 687 11.16 30.02 96.80
CA ILE A 687 10.59 29.09 97.79
C ILE A 687 11.38 27.76 97.63
N SER A 688 12.19 27.48 98.67
CA SER A 688 13.14 26.37 98.61
C SER A 688 12.49 25.01 98.79
N THR A 689 13.18 23.89 98.34
CA THR A 689 12.74 22.52 98.59
C THR A 689 12.39 22.25 100.02
N GLY A 690 11.24 21.64 100.26
CA GLY A 690 10.74 21.31 101.61
C GLY A 690 10.01 22.47 102.29
N ALA A 691 9.91 23.66 101.62
CA ALA A 691 9.09 24.75 102.11
C ALA A 691 7.66 24.67 101.58
N ASP A 692 7.06 23.50 101.65
CA ASP A 692 5.74 23.16 101.10
C ASP A 692 4.60 24.03 101.80
N ASP A 693 3.49 24.18 101.05
CA ASP A 693 2.31 24.94 101.42
C ASP A 693 2.61 26.42 101.74
N SER A 694 3.50 27.01 100.94
CA SER A 694 4.00 28.39 101.15
C SER A 694 3.56 29.40 100.11
N PHE A 695 3.45 30.69 100.52
CA PHE A 695 3.06 31.80 99.64
C PHE A 695 4.00 32.98 99.76
N ALA A 696 4.61 33.37 98.61
CA ALA A 696 5.45 34.54 98.50
C ALA A 696 4.76 35.65 97.67
N LEU A 697 4.62 36.87 98.26
CA LEU A 697 4.09 38.04 97.53
C LEU A 697 5.04 39.22 97.75
N GLY A 698 5.77 39.58 96.67
CA GLY A 698 6.74 40.71 96.76
C GLY A 698 7.83 40.55 95.71
N ASN A 699 8.95 41.31 95.97
CA ASN A 699 10.17 41.14 95.16
C ASN A 699 11.27 40.58 96.05
N ASP A 700 12.07 39.64 95.50
CA ASP A 700 13.23 39.07 96.22
C ASP A 700 12.83 38.45 97.57
N THR A 701 11.66 37.87 97.69
CA THR A 701 11.22 37.13 98.88
C THR A 701 11.88 35.75 98.91
N SER A 702 12.22 35.24 100.09
CA SER A 702 12.85 33.95 100.29
C SER A 702 12.14 33.12 101.38
N ILE A 703 11.63 31.91 101.02
CA ILE A 703 10.97 30.98 101.93
C ILE A 703 11.71 29.63 101.91
N SER A 704 12.17 29.20 103.06
CA SER A 704 12.81 27.88 103.29
C SER A 704 12.09 27.01 104.34
N LEU A 705 11.00 27.45 104.83
CA LEU A 705 10.14 26.77 105.82
C LEU A 705 8.77 26.44 105.24
N ALA A 706 8.28 25.24 105.49
CA ALA A 706 6.91 24.85 105.10
C ALA A 706 5.82 25.65 105.85
N ASN A 707 4.61 25.75 105.19
CA ASN A 707 3.44 26.41 105.74
C ASN A 707 3.71 27.94 106.02
N SER A 708 4.49 28.56 105.14
CA SER A 708 4.95 29.91 105.36
C SER A 708 4.40 30.92 104.35
N VAL A 709 4.21 32.14 104.76
CA VAL A 709 3.80 33.29 103.93
C VAL A 709 4.83 34.38 104.04
N ALA A 710 5.41 34.82 102.93
CA ALA A 710 6.27 35.98 102.82
C ALA A 710 5.60 37.07 102.02
N LEU A 711 5.35 38.28 102.65
CA LEU A 711 4.67 39.40 102.00
C LEU A 711 5.57 40.60 102.02
N GLY A 712 5.76 41.25 100.85
CA GLY A 712 6.60 42.45 100.72
C GLY A 712 7.98 42.15 100.09
N SER A 713 8.61 43.19 99.54
CA SER A 713 9.93 43.02 98.89
C SER A 713 11.02 42.71 99.98
N ASN A 714 11.91 41.79 99.57
CA ASN A 714 13.01 41.32 100.47
C ASN A 714 12.54 40.59 101.77
N SER A 715 11.29 40.10 101.72
CA SER A 715 10.78 39.33 102.89
C SER A 715 11.35 37.90 102.88
N ALA A 716 11.68 37.39 104.07
CA ALA A 716 12.23 36.03 104.16
C ALA A 716 11.53 35.19 105.28
N ALA A 717 11.20 33.93 104.92
CA ALA A 717 10.71 32.94 105.87
C ALA A 717 11.70 31.71 105.83
N THR A 718 12.91 31.93 106.45
CA THR A 718 14.05 31.03 106.32
C THR A 718 14.38 30.29 107.65
N ALA A 719 13.78 30.68 108.73
CA ALA A 719 13.98 30.00 110.01
C ALA A 719 12.73 30.18 110.92
N ILE A 720 12.44 29.18 111.73
CA ILE A 720 11.42 29.32 112.80
C ILE A 720 12.06 30.17 113.87
N ASN A 721 11.94 31.50 113.71
CA ASN A 721 12.31 32.40 114.80
C ASN A 721 11.09 32.72 115.62
N SER A 722 11.16 32.43 116.91
CA SER A 722 10.25 33.01 117.84
C SER A 722 10.51 34.56 117.91
N VAL A 723 10.07 35.28 116.91
CA VAL A 723 10.09 36.70 116.97
C VAL A 723 8.93 37.12 117.88
N THR A 724 9.25 37.53 119.02
CA THR A 724 8.35 38.32 119.84
C THR A 724 8.12 39.62 119.10
N GLY A 725 7.18 39.60 118.21
CA GLY A 725 6.71 40.81 117.52
C GLY A 725 6.20 41.81 118.50
N ASN A 726 6.41 43.08 118.24
CA ASN A 726 5.86 44.15 119.06
C ASN A 726 4.37 43.91 119.26
N SER A 727 3.95 43.73 120.53
CA SER A 727 2.60 43.28 120.91
C SER A 727 1.46 44.16 120.42
N SER A 728 1.68 45.20 119.66
CA SER A 728 0.66 46.06 119.09
C SER A 728 0.09 45.53 117.74
N TYR A 729 0.64 44.54 117.12
CA TYR A 729 0.17 43.97 115.80
C TYR A 729 -0.37 42.59 115.88
N THR A 730 -0.46 41.94 117.03
CA THR A 730 -0.90 40.55 117.19
C THR A 730 -2.39 40.41 117.46
N LYS A 731 -3.24 41.42 117.23
CA LYS A 731 -4.68 41.24 117.35
C LYS A 731 -5.36 41.15 115.96
N TRP A 732 -5.29 40.03 115.27
CA TRP A 732 -6.34 39.64 114.35
C TRP A 732 -7.35 38.77 115.09
N ALA A 733 -8.55 39.26 115.20
CA ALA A 733 -9.60 38.55 115.88
C ALA A 733 -10.01 37.33 115.14
N GLY A 734 -9.88 36.15 115.78
CA GLY A 734 -10.62 34.93 115.38
C GLY A 734 -9.86 33.78 114.77
N VAL A 735 -8.51 33.67 114.89
CA VAL A 735 -7.78 32.45 114.45
C VAL A 735 -7.01 31.90 115.68
N SER A 736 -7.41 30.70 116.08
CA SER A 736 -6.86 30.00 117.23
C SER A 736 -5.59 29.23 117.03
N ASP A 737 -5.12 29.01 115.81
CA ASP A 737 -3.86 28.35 115.51
C ASP A 737 -3.18 28.96 114.29
N VAL A 738 -2.30 29.95 114.54
CA VAL A 738 -1.38 30.43 113.47
C VAL A 738 -0.05 29.72 113.67
N VAL A 739 0.10 28.63 112.94
CA VAL A 739 1.40 27.95 112.83
C VAL A 739 2.12 28.54 111.63
N GLY A 740 3.18 29.33 111.87
CA GLY A 740 4.09 29.74 110.79
C GLY A 740 3.89 31.11 110.15
N VAL A 741 3.63 32.21 110.88
CA VAL A 741 3.80 33.56 110.37
C VAL A 741 5.23 34.00 110.70
N SER A 742 6.11 33.93 109.77
CA SER A 742 7.42 34.60 109.91
C SER A 742 7.37 35.91 109.10
N ALA A 743 7.31 37.07 109.83
CA ALA A 743 7.51 38.45 109.37
C ALA A 743 6.74 38.97 108.18
N LEU A 744 5.70 39.78 108.37
CA LEU A 744 5.32 40.83 107.45
C LEU A 744 6.35 41.99 107.60
N ALA A 745 7.16 42.22 106.56
CA ALA A 745 7.97 43.36 106.38
C ALA A 745 7.58 44.12 105.14
#